data_eddf27f1250f3cd3d8a6b3bdd0dd4d8c
#
_entry.id   eddf27f1250f3cd3d8a6b3bdd0dd4d8c
#
_cell.length_a   1.000
_cell.length_b   1.000
_cell.length_c   1.000
_cell.angle_alpha   90.00
_cell.angle_beta   90.00
_cell.angle_gamma   90.00
#
_symmetry.space_group_name_H-M   'P 1'
#
loop_
_entity.id
_entity.type
_entity.pdbx_description
1 polymer ?
#
loop_
_entity_poly.entity_id
_entity_poly.type
_entity_poly.pdbx_seq_one_letter_code
_entity_poly.pdbx_strand_id
1 'polypeptide(L)'
;MLRSFYLSLFVLSISCSIALSGGPENAIVVINSQSASSKLIGNFYVHKRRIPPTNVIYLDDVPNNEVIKLDDFKEKILKPLLLEIDARKLSQQIDYVIYSADFPSKVDGSSLRKEMEQSKNSLYRNIAKSKTSFPDLSLNSATYYYQGILSDRHEAYLNLSSNYYYRGKTQSLLTRPFAGKDQVSFLKATRLARSKDFDGAIATMNEIAKKHPFQVAIHYWLSRIHAQNGDVDAASQSMQRAILAGWQYQEYTLQDPAFSGLVNNEPFQDVLKSIPEFSFHQLASQSFHSQFNWSYNGSINGLPQEGRRYMLSTMLAVTRNKGTSEKQALNYLERSIESDGSKPHGTFYFTKTSDVRSKTRLPNFEGAMAELKQLGYASEIIVGKLPTNRFDVLGLMTGTNKFAWKPSGSQILPGAICDNLTSFGGWLESNIGQTKLSMFLKHGAAGASGTVREPYAIQAKFPHPRLHVHYARGCTLAESFYQSVHGPFQLLIVGDALCKPFAQIPTIRISGEIVKGEPIQGNVQILADTINSEIEISHTEIFVDGYRKAAVEKFSTKPFTIDTTSLSDGYHEIRFVPVAVGTVAPKGLVIIPISVNNHGHSVQLTSESSDVSINGTATFQFDAPEADAVQLIHNSRVLAKSDQTKGQFKIKAFDLGRGTVSLRAVASVDGNLVSSTPFLLNVKGPISTKIPKFKAPPRPKPKKPKSPKAPVKNPKAQKAKAK
;
A
#
# COMPACT_ATOMS: atom_id res chain seq x y z
N MET A 1 61.12 9.22 -7.58
CA MET A 1 60.14 8.28 -8.10
C MET A 1 59.25 7.82 -6.94
N LEU A 2 58.19 8.55 -6.65
CA LEU A 2 57.13 8.09 -5.75
C LEU A 2 55.82 8.36 -6.51
N ARG A 3 55.19 7.28 -6.99
CA ARG A 3 53.88 7.29 -7.57
C ARG A 3 52.86 7.31 -6.42
N SER A 4 52.19 8.45 -6.22
CA SER A 4 51.01 8.57 -5.35
C SER A 4 49.85 7.87 -6.03
N PHE A 5 49.44 6.73 -5.47
CA PHE A 5 48.16 6.10 -5.77
C PHE A 5 47.08 6.88 -5.04
N TYR A 6 46.29 7.66 -5.76
CA TYR A 6 44.99 8.13 -5.26
C TYR A 6 44.00 6.98 -5.35
N LEU A 7 43.77 6.33 -4.22
CA LEU A 7 42.72 5.35 -4.03
C LEU A 7 41.43 6.14 -3.85
N SER A 8 40.56 6.17 -4.88
CA SER A 8 39.20 6.68 -4.75
C SER A 8 38.43 5.77 -3.79
N LEU A 9 38.40 6.16 -2.54
CA LEU A 9 37.71 5.45 -1.49
C LEU A 9 36.19 5.65 -1.69
N PHE A 10 35.56 4.75 -2.43
CA PHE A 10 34.12 4.50 -2.30
C PHE A 10 33.92 3.91 -0.90
N VAL A 11 33.69 4.76 0.08
CA VAL A 11 33.30 4.31 1.43
C VAL A 11 31.92 3.69 1.30
N LEU A 12 31.90 2.37 1.10
CA LEU A 12 30.74 1.55 1.37
C LEU A 12 30.58 1.49 2.90
N SER A 13 30.00 2.53 3.49
CA SER A 13 29.52 2.42 4.85
C SER A 13 28.26 1.53 4.80
N ILE A 14 28.45 0.25 5.13
CA ILE A 14 27.35 -0.64 5.52
C ILE A 14 26.85 -0.12 6.86
N SER A 15 26.13 0.99 6.86
CA SER A 15 25.42 1.49 8.02
C SER A 15 24.09 0.77 8.10
N CYS A 16 23.76 0.38 9.30
CA CYS A 16 22.48 -0.18 9.74
C CYS A 16 21.32 0.47 8.97
N SER A 17 20.58 -0.32 8.21
CA SER A 17 19.54 0.14 7.29
C SER A 17 18.41 0.81 8.09
N ILE A 18 18.43 2.14 8.14
CA ILE A 18 17.31 2.91 8.68
C ILE A 18 16.14 2.70 7.72
N ALA A 19 14.98 2.36 8.25
CA ALA A 19 13.76 2.19 7.47
C ALA A 19 13.42 3.51 6.75
N LEU A 20 13.23 3.45 5.44
CA LEU A 20 13.04 4.63 4.59
C LEU A 20 11.63 4.60 4.02
N SER A 21 10.84 5.65 4.25
CA SER A 21 9.53 5.83 3.59
C SER A 21 9.69 5.84 2.08
N GLY A 22 8.76 5.20 1.34
CA GLY A 22 8.82 5.17 -0.11
C GLY A 22 8.49 6.51 -0.78
N GLY A 23 9.16 6.75 -1.92
CA GLY A 23 8.91 7.85 -2.82
C GLY A 23 8.70 7.36 -4.26
N PRO A 24 8.60 8.29 -5.24
CA PRO A 24 8.48 7.94 -6.67
C PRO A 24 9.61 7.02 -7.16
N GLU A 25 10.80 7.16 -6.62
CA GLU A 25 11.99 6.38 -6.94
C GLU A 25 11.88 4.91 -6.53
N ASN A 26 11.04 4.64 -5.52
CA ASN A 26 10.83 3.29 -4.98
C ASN A 26 9.55 2.63 -5.53
N ALA A 27 8.85 3.26 -6.48
CA ALA A 27 7.59 2.78 -7.02
C ALA A 27 7.71 2.36 -8.47
N ILE A 28 7.22 1.16 -8.80
CA ILE A 28 6.96 0.71 -10.18
C ILE A 28 5.50 1.02 -10.51
N VAL A 29 5.28 1.68 -11.64
CA VAL A 29 3.95 1.84 -12.24
C VAL A 29 3.78 0.82 -13.36
N VAL A 30 2.78 -0.05 -13.22
CA VAL A 30 2.49 -1.11 -14.20
C VAL A 30 1.30 -0.69 -15.05
N ILE A 31 1.49 -0.64 -16.36
CA ILE A 31 0.50 -0.21 -17.35
C ILE A 31 0.07 -1.40 -18.20
N ASN A 32 -1.23 -1.64 -18.31
CA ASN A 32 -1.78 -2.55 -19.31
C ASN A 32 -1.76 -1.85 -20.68
N SER A 33 -0.86 -2.25 -21.56
CA SER A 33 -0.64 -1.63 -22.88
C SER A 33 -1.86 -1.72 -23.79
N GLN A 34 -2.74 -2.71 -23.58
CA GLN A 34 -3.94 -2.93 -24.38
C GLN A 34 -5.13 -2.09 -23.90
N SER A 35 -5.06 -1.46 -22.72
CA SER A 35 -6.14 -0.63 -22.18
C SER A 35 -5.89 0.86 -22.39
N ALA A 36 -6.80 1.54 -23.09
CA ALA A 36 -6.74 2.99 -23.25
C ALA A 36 -6.89 3.75 -21.92
N SER A 37 -7.69 3.24 -20.99
CA SER A 37 -7.84 3.82 -19.65
C SER A 37 -6.60 3.57 -18.79
N SER A 38 -5.96 2.41 -18.91
CA SER A 38 -4.72 2.09 -18.20
C SER A 38 -3.58 3.02 -18.66
N LYS A 39 -3.44 3.24 -19.97
CA LYS A 39 -2.47 4.20 -20.50
C LYS A 39 -2.74 5.63 -20.03
N LEU A 40 -3.99 6.09 -20.09
CA LEU A 40 -4.37 7.44 -19.63
C LEU A 40 -4.03 7.65 -18.15
N ILE A 41 -4.46 6.74 -17.28
CA ILE A 41 -4.26 6.86 -15.83
C ILE A 41 -2.78 6.67 -15.48
N GLY A 42 -2.09 5.74 -16.15
CA GLY A 42 -0.65 5.55 -15.99
C GLY A 42 0.14 6.78 -16.40
N ASN A 43 -0.10 7.35 -17.58
CA ASN A 43 0.57 8.57 -18.06
C ASN A 43 0.34 9.74 -17.10
N PHE A 44 -0.91 9.95 -16.66
CA PHE A 44 -1.25 10.98 -15.69
C PHE A 44 -0.47 10.82 -14.39
N TYR A 45 -0.47 9.62 -13.82
CA TYR A 45 0.17 9.34 -12.54
C TYR A 45 1.70 9.46 -12.63
N VAL A 46 2.31 8.90 -13.69
CA VAL A 46 3.75 8.99 -13.95
C VAL A 46 4.18 10.45 -14.05
N HIS A 47 3.46 11.25 -14.82
CA HIS A 47 3.77 12.67 -15.00
C HIS A 47 3.59 13.47 -13.70
N LYS A 48 2.44 13.35 -13.04
CA LYS A 48 2.11 14.12 -11.83
C LYS A 48 2.93 13.71 -10.61
N ARG A 49 3.20 12.41 -10.43
CA ARG A 49 4.03 11.86 -9.34
C ARG A 49 5.53 11.90 -9.66
N ARG A 50 5.91 12.33 -10.86
CA ARG A 50 7.31 12.37 -11.31
C ARG A 50 8.00 11.01 -11.15
N ILE A 51 7.31 9.94 -11.53
CA ILE A 51 7.87 8.59 -11.52
C ILE A 51 9.04 8.53 -12.52
N PRO A 52 10.21 8.00 -12.15
CA PRO A 52 11.31 7.84 -13.11
C PRO A 52 10.87 7.00 -14.31
N PRO A 53 11.26 7.36 -15.55
CA PRO A 53 10.94 6.57 -16.74
C PRO A 53 11.33 5.10 -16.65
N THR A 54 12.44 4.79 -15.98
CA THR A 54 12.93 3.44 -15.72
C THR A 54 11.98 2.61 -14.85
N ASN A 55 11.14 3.27 -14.06
CA ASN A 55 10.20 2.65 -13.13
C ASN A 55 8.80 2.43 -13.75
N VAL A 56 8.64 2.55 -15.06
CA VAL A 56 7.38 2.31 -15.76
C VAL A 56 7.47 1.02 -16.57
N ILE A 57 6.60 0.06 -16.26
CA ILE A 57 6.55 -1.25 -16.92
C ILE A 57 5.23 -1.39 -17.69
N TYR A 58 5.31 -1.83 -18.93
CA TYR A 58 4.15 -2.13 -19.76
C TYR A 58 3.99 -3.63 -19.89
N LEU A 59 2.79 -4.14 -19.60
CA LEU A 59 2.44 -5.55 -19.80
C LEU A 59 1.45 -5.67 -20.96
N ASP A 60 1.78 -6.52 -21.93
CA ASP A 60 1.03 -6.64 -23.19
C ASP A 60 -0.05 -7.74 -23.14
N ASP A 61 0.13 -8.79 -22.33
CA ASP A 61 -0.77 -9.95 -22.26
C ASP A 61 -1.63 -9.95 -20.97
N VAL A 62 -2.12 -8.77 -20.56
CA VAL A 62 -2.99 -8.66 -19.41
C VAL A 62 -4.41 -9.11 -19.77
N PRO A 63 -4.96 -10.18 -19.12
CA PRO A 63 -6.31 -10.64 -19.42
C PRO A 63 -7.37 -9.56 -19.14
N ASN A 64 -8.25 -9.35 -20.11
CA ASN A 64 -9.32 -8.36 -19.99
C ASN A 64 -10.53 -8.91 -19.20
N ASN A 65 -10.28 -9.52 -18.06
CA ASN A 65 -11.28 -10.08 -17.13
C ASN A 65 -11.09 -9.50 -15.73
N GLU A 66 -12.17 -9.45 -14.97
CA GLU A 66 -12.10 -9.04 -13.55
C GLU A 66 -11.46 -10.10 -12.67
N VAL A 67 -11.55 -11.37 -13.07
CA VAL A 67 -11.04 -12.53 -12.35
C VAL A 67 -10.02 -13.26 -13.21
N ILE A 68 -8.84 -13.52 -12.68
CA ILE A 68 -7.77 -14.29 -13.30
C ILE A 68 -7.49 -15.55 -12.45
N LYS A 69 -7.14 -16.67 -13.07
CA LYS A 69 -6.66 -17.85 -12.35
C LYS A 69 -5.28 -17.60 -11.74
N LEU A 70 -4.94 -18.29 -10.67
CA LEU A 70 -3.65 -18.13 -9.99
C LEU A 70 -2.47 -18.40 -10.94
N ASP A 71 -2.54 -19.43 -11.76
CA ASP A 71 -1.47 -19.77 -12.71
C ASP A 71 -1.34 -18.72 -13.82
N ASP A 72 -2.47 -18.25 -14.37
CA ASP A 72 -2.44 -17.13 -15.34
C ASP A 72 -1.89 -15.85 -14.71
N PHE A 73 -2.18 -15.58 -13.43
CA PHE A 73 -1.60 -14.44 -12.71
C PHE A 73 -0.08 -14.58 -12.60
N LYS A 74 0.40 -15.78 -12.21
CA LYS A 74 1.85 -16.05 -12.13
C LYS A 74 2.52 -15.79 -13.49
N GLU A 75 1.98 -16.35 -14.56
CA GLU A 75 2.64 -16.35 -15.89
C GLU A 75 2.48 -15.02 -16.64
N LYS A 76 1.31 -14.36 -16.57
CA LYS A 76 1.00 -13.20 -17.42
C LYS A 76 1.21 -11.86 -16.74
N ILE A 77 1.27 -11.83 -15.40
CA ILE A 77 1.40 -10.59 -14.64
C ILE A 77 2.63 -10.63 -13.74
N LEU A 78 2.72 -11.60 -12.81
CA LEU A 78 3.74 -11.58 -11.76
C LEU A 78 5.15 -11.84 -12.30
N LYS A 79 5.36 -12.92 -13.03
CA LYS A 79 6.68 -13.25 -13.58
C LYS A 79 7.20 -12.18 -14.56
N PRO A 80 6.40 -11.71 -15.56
CA PRO A 80 6.85 -10.64 -16.44
C PRO A 80 7.23 -9.37 -15.68
N LEU A 81 6.43 -8.98 -14.68
CA LEU A 81 6.73 -7.84 -13.83
C LEU A 81 8.08 -8.00 -13.11
N LEU A 82 8.32 -9.15 -12.47
CA LEU A 82 9.55 -9.39 -11.72
C LEU A 82 10.77 -9.49 -12.64
N LEU A 83 10.63 -10.11 -13.82
CA LEU A 83 11.69 -10.17 -14.83
C LEU A 83 12.10 -8.77 -15.30
N GLU A 84 11.13 -7.88 -15.54
CA GLU A 84 11.41 -6.50 -15.92
C GLU A 84 12.10 -5.70 -14.79
N ILE A 85 11.66 -5.88 -13.54
CA ILE A 85 12.32 -5.25 -12.37
C ILE A 85 13.78 -5.71 -12.26
N ASP A 86 14.02 -7.01 -12.43
CA ASP A 86 15.36 -7.60 -12.30
C ASP A 86 16.27 -7.22 -13.48
N ALA A 87 15.77 -7.33 -14.72
CA ALA A 87 16.50 -6.94 -15.93
C ALA A 87 16.97 -5.47 -15.90
N ARG A 88 16.16 -4.60 -15.25
CA ARG A 88 16.51 -3.18 -15.04
C ARG A 88 17.35 -2.94 -13.80
N LYS A 89 17.76 -3.97 -13.06
CA LYS A 89 18.52 -3.86 -11.80
C LYS A 89 17.85 -2.99 -10.73
N LEU A 90 16.51 -3.02 -10.67
CA LEU A 90 15.70 -2.26 -9.73
C LEU A 90 15.27 -3.07 -8.50
N SER A 91 15.59 -4.37 -8.42
CA SER A 91 15.16 -5.29 -7.34
C SER A 91 15.56 -4.83 -5.93
N GLN A 92 16.64 -4.05 -5.81
CA GLN A 92 17.11 -3.50 -4.54
C GLN A 92 16.50 -2.14 -4.18
N GLN A 93 15.70 -1.56 -5.08
CA GLN A 93 15.20 -0.19 -4.96
C GLN A 93 13.68 -0.13 -4.81
N ILE A 94 12.94 -1.11 -5.36
CA ILE A 94 11.49 -1.05 -5.47
C ILE A 94 10.80 -1.60 -4.22
N ASP A 95 9.93 -0.78 -3.64
CA ASP A 95 9.09 -1.09 -2.49
C ASP A 95 7.61 -1.21 -2.87
N TYR A 96 7.18 -0.52 -3.95
CA TYR A 96 5.78 -0.42 -4.35
C TYR A 96 5.57 -0.91 -5.78
N VAL A 97 4.53 -1.69 -5.97
CA VAL A 97 3.98 -2.07 -7.28
C VAL A 97 2.59 -1.46 -7.42
N ILE A 98 2.46 -0.49 -8.31
CA ILE A 98 1.25 0.30 -8.52
C ILE A 98 0.67 -0.03 -9.89
N TYR A 99 -0.41 -0.80 -9.91
CA TYR A 99 -1.15 -1.08 -11.13
C TYR A 99 -1.98 0.13 -11.55
N SER A 100 -1.93 0.52 -12.81
CA SER A 100 -2.66 1.71 -13.29
C SER A 100 -4.19 1.47 -13.28
N ALA A 101 -4.75 0.86 -14.30
CA ALA A 101 -6.17 0.50 -14.37
C ALA A 101 -6.38 -0.73 -15.24
N ASP A 102 -7.59 -1.30 -15.18
CA ASP A 102 -8.03 -2.41 -16.03
C ASP A 102 -7.18 -3.68 -15.94
N PHE A 103 -6.60 -3.91 -14.78
CA PHE A 103 -6.07 -5.21 -14.38
C PHE A 103 -7.17 -6.05 -13.72
N PRO A 104 -7.05 -7.40 -13.70
CA PRO A 104 -7.91 -8.23 -12.86
C PRO A 104 -7.85 -7.80 -11.40
N SER A 105 -8.99 -7.63 -10.74
CA SER A 105 -9.01 -7.26 -9.32
C SER A 105 -8.94 -8.48 -8.39
N LYS A 106 -9.28 -9.66 -8.91
CA LYS A 106 -9.37 -10.91 -8.16
C LYS A 106 -8.56 -12.01 -8.81
N VAL A 107 -7.77 -12.73 -8.01
CA VAL A 107 -7.07 -13.97 -8.37
C VAL A 107 -7.83 -15.14 -7.78
N ASP A 108 -8.32 -16.05 -8.67
CA ASP A 108 -9.08 -17.24 -8.29
C ASP A 108 -8.14 -18.38 -7.90
N GLY A 109 -8.18 -18.77 -6.63
CA GLY A 109 -7.43 -19.88 -6.07
C GLY A 109 -8.19 -21.20 -5.98
N SER A 110 -9.24 -21.41 -6.78
CA SER A 110 -10.07 -22.63 -6.70
C SER A 110 -9.32 -23.92 -7.04
N SER A 111 -8.32 -23.88 -7.93
CA SER A 111 -7.41 -25.01 -8.19
C SER A 111 -6.59 -25.36 -6.95
N LEU A 112 -6.03 -24.35 -6.31
CA LEU A 112 -5.24 -24.47 -5.10
C LEU A 112 -6.02 -25.15 -3.96
N ARG A 113 -7.31 -24.85 -3.82
CA ARG A 113 -8.15 -25.47 -2.80
C ARG A 113 -8.17 -26.99 -2.93
N LYS A 114 -8.30 -27.52 -4.14
CA LYS A 114 -8.31 -28.99 -4.40
C LYS A 114 -6.97 -29.63 -4.02
N GLU A 115 -5.87 -28.98 -4.38
CA GLU A 115 -4.52 -29.43 -4.04
C GLU A 115 -4.30 -29.45 -2.53
N MET A 116 -4.74 -28.40 -1.84
CA MET A 116 -4.67 -28.32 -0.36
C MET A 116 -5.54 -29.38 0.32
N GLU A 117 -6.73 -29.70 -0.21
CA GLU A 117 -7.60 -30.76 0.32
C GLU A 117 -6.93 -32.14 0.23
N GLN A 118 -6.13 -32.37 -0.81
CA GLN A 118 -5.40 -33.62 -1.06
C GLN A 118 -4.00 -33.65 -0.42
N SER A 119 -3.52 -32.55 0.13
CA SER A 119 -2.18 -32.44 0.70
C SER A 119 -1.97 -33.36 1.89
N LYS A 120 -0.77 -33.94 2.01
CA LYS A 120 -0.33 -34.67 3.22
C LYS A 120 -0.22 -33.72 4.43
N ASN A 121 0.01 -32.41 4.21
CA ASN A 121 0.10 -31.40 5.27
C ASN A 121 -1.28 -31.14 5.89
N SER A 122 -1.42 -31.42 7.19
CA SER A 122 -2.68 -31.24 7.92
C SER A 122 -3.13 -29.78 8.00
N LEU A 123 -2.17 -28.83 8.05
CA LEU A 123 -2.47 -27.40 8.05
C LEU A 123 -3.15 -26.99 6.74
N TYR A 124 -2.64 -27.44 5.60
CA TYR A 124 -3.23 -27.16 4.29
C TYR A 124 -4.65 -27.73 4.18
N ARG A 125 -4.86 -28.98 4.58
CA ARG A 125 -6.20 -29.58 4.62
C ARG A 125 -7.16 -28.79 5.50
N ASN A 126 -6.71 -28.29 6.64
CA ASN A 126 -7.53 -27.50 7.56
C ASN A 126 -7.88 -26.12 6.95
N ILE A 127 -6.93 -25.46 6.29
CA ILE A 127 -7.18 -24.21 5.55
C ILE A 127 -8.19 -24.43 4.43
N ALA A 128 -8.03 -25.49 3.63
CA ALA A 128 -8.91 -25.80 2.53
C ALA A 128 -10.36 -26.14 2.98
N LYS A 129 -10.52 -26.81 4.11
CA LYS A 129 -11.82 -27.13 4.72
C LYS A 129 -12.45 -25.92 5.42
N SER A 130 -11.68 -24.91 5.75
CA SER A 130 -12.19 -23.72 6.45
C SER A 130 -13.13 -22.92 5.56
N LYS A 131 -14.33 -22.66 6.06
CA LYS A 131 -15.28 -21.75 5.39
C LYS A 131 -14.83 -20.29 5.43
N THR A 132 -13.86 -19.95 6.28
CA THR A 132 -13.37 -18.59 6.48
C THR A 132 -12.07 -18.28 5.71
N SER A 133 -11.43 -19.29 5.15
CA SER A 133 -10.14 -19.17 4.47
C SER A 133 -10.27 -19.65 3.01
N PHE A 134 -11.05 -18.93 2.21
CA PHE A 134 -11.08 -19.16 0.78
C PHE A 134 -9.73 -18.76 0.15
N PRO A 135 -9.16 -19.57 -0.76
CA PRO A 135 -7.86 -19.28 -1.37
C PRO A 135 -7.90 -18.21 -2.46
N ASP A 136 -9.01 -17.50 -2.63
CA ASP A 136 -9.08 -16.34 -3.53
C ASP A 136 -8.31 -15.16 -2.94
N LEU A 137 -7.49 -14.51 -3.77
CA LEU A 137 -6.72 -13.33 -3.38
C LEU A 137 -7.20 -12.09 -4.16
N SER A 138 -6.91 -10.90 -3.65
CA SER A 138 -6.91 -9.71 -4.49
C SER A 138 -5.62 -9.66 -5.32
N LEU A 139 -5.62 -8.90 -6.43
CA LEU A 139 -4.41 -8.66 -7.21
C LEU A 139 -3.28 -8.08 -6.34
N ASN A 140 -3.63 -7.09 -5.53
CA ASN A 140 -2.67 -6.41 -4.66
C ASN A 140 -2.05 -7.38 -3.66
N SER A 141 -2.87 -8.20 -3.02
CA SER A 141 -2.39 -9.17 -2.03
C SER A 141 -1.58 -10.29 -2.68
N ALA A 142 -1.96 -10.74 -3.88
CA ALA A 142 -1.17 -11.71 -4.62
C ALA A 142 0.22 -11.15 -4.98
N THR A 143 0.29 -9.87 -5.35
CA THR A 143 1.58 -9.20 -5.56
C THR A 143 2.34 -8.99 -4.25
N TYR A 144 1.66 -8.59 -3.17
CA TYR A 144 2.28 -8.44 -1.86
C TYR A 144 2.95 -9.72 -1.36
N TYR A 145 2.30 -10.87 -1.55
CA TYR A 145 2.79 -12.18 -1.17
C TYR A 145 3.60 -12.91 -2.25
N TYR A 146 4.16 -12.19 -3.23
CA TYR A 146 4.82 -12.75 -4.41
C TYR A 146 5.78 -13.89 -4.11
N GLN A 147 6.55 -13.78 -3.03
CA GLN A 147 7.54 -14.78 -2.63
C GLN A 147 6.90 -16.11 -2.23
N GLY A 148 5.83 -16.06 -1.41
CA GLY A 148 5.06 -17.23 -1.01
C GLY A 148 4.31 -17.88 -2.18
N ILE A 149 3.84 -17.06 -3.12
CA ILE A 149 3.11 -17.54 -4.31
C ILE A 149 4.05 -18.25 -5.28
N LEU A 150 5.24 -17.70 -5.54
CA LEU A 150 6.21 -18.32 -6.45
C LEU A 150 6.85 -19.58 -5.88
N SER A 151 6.95 -19.70 -4.57
CA SER A 151 7.48 -20.88 -3.88
C SER A 151 6.42 -21.90 -3.46
N ASP A 152 5.15 -21.70 -3.86
CA ASP A 152 3.98 -22.51 -3.49
C ASP A 152 3.81 -22.73 -1.96
N ARG A 153 4.28 -21.76 -1.17
CA ARG A 153 4.17 -21.74 0.29
C ARG A 153 2.86 -21.11 0.74
N HIS A 154 1.78 -21.87 0.61
CA HIS A 154 0.41 -21.37 0.83
C HIS A 154 0.14 -20.95 2.28
N GLU A 155 0.82 -21.52 3.25
CA GLU A 155 0.76 -21.11 4.67
C GLU A 155 1.28 -19.70 4.90
N ALA A 156 2.15 -19.21 4.00
CA ALA A 156 2.73 -17.88 4.13
C ALA A 156 1.72 -16.75 3.89
N TYR A 157 0.61 -17.02 3.18
CA TYR A 157 -0.34 -15.98 2.80
C TYR A 157 -1.82 -16.33 3.05
N LEU A 158 -2.21 -17.60 3.19
CA LEU A 158 -3.60 -18.00 3.38
C LEU A 158 -4.00 -18.15 4.87
N ASN A 159 -3.46 -17.33 5.74
CA ASN A 159 -3.81 -17.32 7.14
C ASN A 159 -4.16 -15.90 7.65
N LEU A 160 -4.80 -15.83 8.82
CA LEU A 160 -5.26 -14.56 9.39
C LEU A 160 -4.15 -13.72 10.04
N SER A 161 -2.92 -14.23 10.10
CA SER A 161 -1.75 -13.58 10.69
C SER A 161 -0.57 -13.55 9.72
N SER A 162 -0.86 -13.53 8.42
CA SER A 162 0.14 -13.66 7.35
C SER A 162 1.00 -12.40 7.15
N ASN A 163 0.54 -11.26 7.65
CA ASN A 163 1.21 -9.98 7.46
C ASN A 163 2.11 -9.62 8.66
N TYR A 164 3.42 -9.82 8.52
CA TYR A 164 4.39 -9.47 9.56
C TYR A 164 4.70 -7.97 9.63
N TYR A 165 4.36 -7.19 8.60
CA TYR A 165 4.43 -5.72 8.62
C TYR A 165 3.27 -5.09 9.43
N TYR A 166 2.30 -5.87 9.89
CA TYR A 166 1.14 -5.41 10.67
C TYR A 166 1.54 -4.72 11.98
N ARG A 167 0.92 -3.56 12.26
CA ARG A 167 1.15 -2.69 13.42
C ARG A 167 -0.13 -2.35 14.20
N GLY A 168 -1.15 -3.20 14.12
CA GLY A 168 -2.48 -2.94 14.69
C GLY A 168 -2.73 -3.48 16.10
N LYS A 169 -1.72 -3.91 16.84
CA LYS A 169 -1.88 -4.76 18.06
C LYS A 169 -2.55 -4.14 19.29
N THR A 170 -2.96 -2.88 19.33
CA THR A 170 -3.25 -2.18 20.59
C THR A 170 -4.54 -2.54 21.31
N GLN A 171 -5.56 -3.16 20.67
CA GLN A 171 -6.84 -3.33 21.35
C GLN A 171 -7.53 -4.67 21.24
N SER A 172 -7.15 -5.54 20.33
CA SER A 172 -7.46 -6.96 20.49
C SER A 172 -6.96 -7.50 21.85
N LEU A 173 -6.05 -6.75 22.49
CA LEU A 173 -5.54 -7.01 23.83
C LEU A 173 -6.64 -7.06 24.89
N LEU A 174 -7.63 -6.14 24.88
CA LEU A 174 -8.66 -6.08 25.92
C LEU A 174 -9.85 -7.00 25.68
N THR A 175 -10.11 -7.42 24.45
CA THR A 175 -11.31 -8.20 24.11
C THR A 175 -11.01 -9.65 23.72
N ARG A 176 -9.88 -9.90 23.05
CA ARG A 176 -9.44 -11.24 22.64
C ARG A 176 -7.93 -11.40 22.77
N PRO A 177 -7.39 -11.30 23.98
CA PRO A 177 -5.93 -11.35 24.21
C PRO A 177 -5.33 -12.74 24.03
N PHE A 178 -6.14 -13.78 23.96
CA PHE A 178 -5.71 -15.18 23.93
C PHE A 178 -6.30 -15.96 22.76
N ALA A 179 -5.81 -17.19 22.60
CA ALA A 179 -6.40 -18.22 21.74
C ALA A 179 -6.83 -19.45 22.58
N GLY A 180 -7.69 -20.28 22.04
CA GLY A 180 -8.07 -21.56 22.63
C GLY A 180 -8.75 -21.47 23.99
N LYS A 181 -8.36 -22.33 24.91
CA LYS A 181 -8.99 -22.46 26.23
C LYS A 181 -8.84 -21.22 27.12
N ASP A 182 -7.71 -20.54 27.05
CA ASP A 182 -7.46 -19.33 27.85
C ASP A 182 -8.35 -18.17 27.41
N GLN A 183 -8.66 -18.06 26.11
CA GLN A 183 -9.66 -17.10 25.59
C GLN A 183 -11.08 -17.42 26.13
N VAL A 184 -11.44 -18.69 26.20
CA VAL A 184 -12.75 -19.09 26.75
C VAL A 184 -12.84 -18.72 28.23
N SER A 185 -11.79 -18.99 29.00
CA SER A 185 -11.71 -18.64 30.43
C SER A 185 -11.75 -17.12 30.64
N PHE A 186 -11.03 -16.37 29.82
CA PHE A 186 -11.06 -14.89 29.83
C PHE A 186 -12.47 -14.33 29.57
N LEU A 187 -13.16 -14.84 28.54
CA LEU A 187 -14.54 -14.45 28.24
C LEU A 187 -15.52 -14.89 29.35
N LYS A 188 -15.28 -16.02 30.04
CA LYS A 188 -16.04 -16.41 31.21
C LYS A 188 -15.88 -15.40 32.33
N ALA A 189 -14.65 -15.01 32.67
CA ALA A 189 -14.38 -14.04 33.72
C ALA A 189 -15.01 -12.67 33.40
N THR A 190 -14.92 -12.20 32.14
CA THR A 190 -15.58 -10.93 31.75
C THR A 190 -17.10 -10.99 31.79
N ARG A 191 -17.72 -12.16 31.61
CA ARG A 191 -19.16 -12.34 31.78
C ARG A 191 -19.55 -12.31 33.28
N LEU A 192 -18.81 -13.02 34.13
CA LEU A 192 -19.00 -13.00 35.58
C LEU A 192 -18.94 -11.57 36.13
N ALA A 193 -17.95 -10.78 35.69
CA ALA A 193 -17.85 -9.36 36.06
C ALA A 193 -19.09 -8.54 35.63
N ARG A 194 -19.62 -8.80 34.44
CA ARG A 194 -20.84 -8.12 33.96
C ARG A 194 -22.11 -8.50 34.71
N SER A 195 -22.17 -9.73 35.22
CA SER A 195 -23.24 -10.21 36.11
C SER A 195 -23.01 -9.86 37.58
N LYS A 196 -21.98 -9.08 37.89
CA LYS A 196 -21.57 -8.67 39.24
C LYS A 196 -21.10 -9.79 40.15
N ASP A 197 -20.77 -10.95 39.60
CA ASP A 197 -20.03 -12.00 40.31
C ASP A 197 -18.53 -11.64 40.26
N PHE A 198 -18.15 -10.69 41.12
CA PHE A 198 -16.78 -10.17 41.13
C PHE A 198 -15.77 -11.19 41.66
N ASP A 199 -16.13 -11.96 42.66
CA ASP A 199 -15.24 -12.98 43.25
C ASP A 199 -14.92 -14.09 42.23
N GLY A 200 -15.93 -14.60 41.56
CA GLY A 200 -15.76 -15.60 40.49
C GLY A 200 -14.96 -15.06 39.30
N ALA A 201 -15.16 -13.78 38.97
CA ALA A 201 -14.41 -13.11 37.92
C ALA A 201 -12.91 -12.93 38.27
N ILE A 202 -12.62 -12.46 39.49
CA ILE A 202 -11.26 -12.26 40.03
C ILE A 202 -10.53 -13.60 40.13
N ALA A 203 -11.15 -14.64 40.67
CA ALA A 203 -10.56 -15.96 40.76
C ALA A 203 -10.19 -16.51 39.39
N THR A 204 -11.12 -16.41 38.43
CA THR A 204 -10.87 -16.87 37.04
C THR A 204 -9.76 -16.07 36.35
N MET A 205 -9.72 -14.74 36.51
CA MET A 205 -8.66 -13.90 35.95
C MET A 205 -7.29 -14.18 36.58
N ASN A 206 -7.22 -14.42 37.89
CA ASN A 206 -5.99 -14.75 38.57
C ASN A 206 -5.40 -16.08 38.12
N GLU A 207 -6.23 -17.08 37.81
CA GLU A 207 -5.76 -18.36 37.26
C GLU A 207 -5.14 -18.15 35.85
N ILE A 208 -5.69 -17.26 35.06
CA ILE A 208 -5.10 -16.90 33.75
C ILE A 208 -3.82 -16.09 33.95
N ALA A 209 -3.79 -15.17 34.93
CA ALA A 209 -2.63 -14.34 35.24
C ALA A 209 -1.40 -15.16 35.65
N LYS A 210 -1.58 -16.27 36.37
CA LYS A 210 -0.49 -17.19 36.70
C LYS A 210 0.23 -17.75 35.49
N LYS A 211 -0.49 -17.98 34.40
CA LYS A 211 0.05 -18.51 33.13
C LYS A 211 0.61 -17.37 32.22
N HIS A 212 0.04 -16.21 32.33
CA HIS A 212 0.34 -15.07 31.45
C HIS A 212 0.57 -13.78 32.24
N PRO A 213 1.62 -13.73 33.11
CA PRO A 213 1.81 -12.64 34.08
C PRO A 213 2.08 -11.27 33.47
N PHE A 214 2.51 -11.21 32.20
CA PHE A 214 2.78 -9.95 31.49
C PHE A 214 1.68 -9.59 30.49
N GLN A 215 0.49 -10.21 30.56
CA GLN A 215 -0.60 -9.89 29.65
C GLN A 215 -1.41 -8.70 30.15
N VAL A 216 -1.26 -7.57 29.47
CA VAL A 216 -1.88 -6.28 29.82
C VAL A 216 -3.38 -6.38 30.08
N ALA A 217 -4.11 -7.11 29.22
CA ALA A 217 -5.57 -7.23 29.33
C ALA A 217 -6.02 -7.82 30.66
N ILE A 218 -5.29 -8.77 31.21
CA ILE A 218 -5.66 -9.41 32.49
C ILE A 218 -5.61 -8.37 33.60
N HIS A 219 -4.50 -7.65 33.70
CA HIS A 219 -4.30 -6.68 34.77
C HIS A 219 -5.24 -5.48 34.63
N TYR A 220 -5.51 -5.04 33.41
CA TYR A 220 -6.50 -3.99 33.15
C TYR A 220 -7.90 -4.44 33.56
N TRP A 221 -8.32 -5.66 33.20
CA TRP A 221 -9.61 -6.21 33.61
C TRP A 221 -9.70 -6.47 35.10
N LEU A 222 -8.65 -6.95 35.76
CA LEU A 222 -8.60 -7.08 37.22
C LEU A 222 -8.81 -5.70 37.86
N SER A 223 -8.11 -4.65 37.39
CA SER A 223 -8.31 -3.29 37.88
C SER A 223 -9.76 -2.83 37.72
N ARG A 224 -10.39 -3.08 36.57
CA ARG A 224 -11.82 -2.76 36.35
C ARG A 224 -12.75 -3.49 37.31
N ILE A 225 -12.50 -4.79 37.53
CA ILE A 225 -13.35 -5.63 38.41
C ILE A 225 -13.21 -5.16 39.85
N HIS A 226 -12.00 -4.91 40.34
CA HIS A 226 -11.76 -4.38 41.69
C HIS A 226 -12.39 -2.99 41.86
N ALA A 227 -12.27 -2.10 40.87
CA ALA A 227 -12.89 -0.79 40.90
C ALA A 227 -14.42 -0.87 41.02
N GLN A 228 -15.06 -1.78 40.26
CA GLN A 228 -16.52 -2.01 40.33
C GLN A 228 -16.97 -2.69 41.63
N ASN A 229 -16.07 -3.46 42.27
CA ASN A 229 -16.28 -4.08 43.56
C ASN A 229 -16.02 -3.15 44.74
N GLY A 230 -15.54 -1.91 44.49
CA GLY A 230 -15.25 -0.90 45.53
C GLY A 230 -13.88 -1.09 46.21
N ASP A 231 -13.04 -2.01 45.73
CA ASP A 231 -11.70 -2.24 46.26
C ASP A 231 -10.68 -1.35 45.51
N VAL A 232 -10.45 -0.16 46.08
CA VAL A 232 -9.60 0.88 45.50
C VAL A 232 -8.13 0.47 45.45
N ASP A 233 -7.64 -0.19 46.51
CA ASP A 233 -6.25 -0.61 46.60
C ASP A 233 -5.91 -1.70 45.62
N ALA A 234 -6.74 -2.73 45.52
CA ALA A 234 -6.54 -3.79 44.54
C ALA A 234 -6.73 -3.30 43.11
N ALA A 235 -7.64 -2.33 42.87
CA ALA A 235 -7.79 -1.69 41.57
C ALA A 235 -6.52 -0.92 41.15
N SER A 236 -5.94 -0.15 42.08
CA SER A 236 -4.71 0.60 41.86
C SER A 236 -3.51 -0.31 41.62
N GLN A 237 -3.34 -1.36 42.42
CA GLN A 237 -2.28 -2.35 42.25
C GLN A 237 -2.41 -3.08 40.91
N SER A 238 -3.61 -3.44 40.51
CA SER A 238 -3.86 -4.09 39.23
C SER A 238 -3.58 -3.17 38.05
N MET A 239 -3.90 -1.87 38.19
CA MET A 239 -3.55 -0.86 37.20
C MET A 239 -2.04 -0.67 37.09
N GLN A 240 -1.30 -0.62 38.21
CA GLN A 240 0.16 -0.58 38.18
C GLN A 240 0.75 -1.79 37.44
N ARG A 241 0.22 -2.97 37.66
CA ARG A 241 0.64 -4.18 36.92
C ARG A 241 0.31 -4.07 35.44
N ALA A 242 -0.84 -3.51 35.08
CA ALA A 242 -1.20 -3.24 33.69
C ALA A 242 -0.20 -2.27 33.03
N ILE A 243 0.19 -1.21 33.72
CA ILE A 243 1.19 -0.24 33.26
C ILE A 243 2.56 -0.90 33.08
N LEU A 244 3.01 -1.68 34.04
CA LEU A 244 4.25 -2.44 33.95
C LEU A 244 4.22 -3.49 32.81
N ALA A 245 3.04 -4.04 32.50
CA ALA A 245 2.82 -4.93 31.36
C ALA A 245 2.69 -4.17 30.02
N GLY A 246 2.75 -2.83 30.01
CA GLY A 246 2.71 -2.01 28.80
C GLY A 246 1.40 -1.25 28.57
N TRP A 247 0.52 -1.11 29.55
CA TRP A 247 -0.64 -0.22 29.46
C TRP A 247 -0.20 1.24 29.45
N GLN A 248 -0.69 2.00 28.45
CA GLN A 248 -0.21 3.37 28.19
C GLN A 248 -1.34 4.34 27.77
N TYR A 249 -2.61 3.97 28.06
CA TYR A 249 -3.77 4.75 27.61
C TYR A 249 -4.47 5.39 28.81
N GLN A 250 -3.87 6.47 29.34
CA GLN A 250 -4.39 7.20 30.49
C GLN A 250 -5.82 7.69 30.24
N GLU A 251 -6.03 8.37 29.12
CA GLU A 251 -7.31 8.98 28.78
C GLU A 251 -8.42 7.94 28.54
N TYR A 252 -8.08 6.81 27.92
CA TYR A 252 -9.00 5.69 27.80
C TYR A 252 -9.44 5.17 29.19
N THR A 253 -8.51 5.08 30.14
CA THR A 253 -8.80 4.65 31.50
C THR A 253 -9.71 5.65 32.23
N LEU A 254 -9.47 6.95 32.06
CA LEU A 254 -10.31 8.00 32.65
C LEU A 254 -11.75 8.01 32.08
N GLN A 255 -11.92 7.60 30.84
CA GLN A 255 -13.25 7.50 30.19
C GLN A 255 -13.94 6.16 30.40
N ASP A 256 -13.26 5.15 30.98
CA ASP A 256 -13.87 3.84 31.23
C ASP A 256 -14.85 3.93 32.41
N PRO A 257 -16.16 3.65 32.20
CA PRO A 257 -17.17 3.75 33.25
C PRO A 257 -16.87 2.89 34.49
N ALA A 258 -16.05 1.85 34.36
CA ALA A 258 -15.64 1.01 35.48
C ALA A 258 -14.85 1.79 36.55
N PHE A 259 -14.18 2.86 36.16
CA PHE A 259 -13.34 3.70 37.05
C PHE A 259 -14.03 5.00 37.48
N SER A 260 -15.30 5.20 37.12
CA SER A 260 -16.02 6.46 37.42
C SER A 260 -15.98 6.84 38.92
N GLY A 261 -16.02 5.85 39.81
CA GLY A 261 -15.86 6.03 41.26
C GLY A 261 -14.43 6.32 41.73
N LEU A 262 -13.42 6.13 40.89
CA LEU A 262 -12.00 6.29 41.24
C LEU A 262 -11.35 7.48 40.54
N VAL A 263 -12.06 8.16 39.64
CA VAL A 263 -11.50 9.29 38.86
C VAL A 263 -10.97 10.43 39.77
N ASN A 264 -11.58 10.65 40.92
CA ASN A 264 -11.18 11.66 41.88
C ASN A 264 -10.41 11.10 43.09
N ASN A 265 -10.04 9.81 43.05
CA ASN A 265 -9.30 9.17 44.12
C ASN A 265 -7.80 9.44 43.93
N GLU A 266 -7.16 10.11 44.89
CA GLU A 266 -5.78 10.58 44.79
C GLU A 266 -4.78 9.42 44.55
N PRO A 267 -4.79 8.31 45.31
CA PRO A 267 -3.93 7.16 45.05
C PRO A 267 -4.09 6.56 43.63
N PHE A 268 -5.31 6.49 43.14
CA PHE A 268 -5.55 5.98 41.76
C PHE A 268 -5.07 6.96 40.68
N GLN A 269 -5.25 8.27 40.92
CA GLN A 269 -4.72 9.35 40.07
C GLN A 269 -3.19 9.31 39.96
N ASP A 270 -2.49 9.06 41.08
CA ASP A 270 -1.04 8.95 41.07
C ASP A 270 -0.56 7.74 40.27
N VAL A 271 -1.29 6.62 40.33
CA VAL A 271 -1.03 5.48 39.46
C VAL A 271 -1.23 5.87 38.00
N LEU A 272 -2.28 6.62 37.65
CA LEU A 272 -2.53 7.04 36.26
C LEU A 272 -1.46 8.03 35.75
N LYS A 273 -0.96 8.93 36.60
CA LYS A 273 0.16 9.84 36.27
C LYS A 273 1.46 9.09 35.99
N SER A 274 1.61 7.86 36.52
CA SER A 274 2.76 7.01 36.26
C SER A 274 2.69 6.30 34.91
N ILE A 275 1.58 6.41 34.15
CA ILE A 275 1.51 5.90 32.79
C ILE A 275 2.54 6.67 31.95
N PRO A 276 3.56 5.98 31.39
CA PRO A 276 4.60 6.64 30.63
C PRO A 276 3.98 7.45 29.49
N GLU A 277 4.49 8.64 29.25
CA GLU A 277 4.23 9.30 27.99
C GLU A 277 4.54 8.31 26.87
N PHE A 278 3.64 8.20 25.94
CA PHE A 278 3.57 7.20 24.89
C PHE A 278 4.95 6.77 24.37
N SER A 279 5.46 5.62 24.82
CA SER A 279 6.69 5.03 24.30
C SER A 279 6.40 4.35 22.97
N PHE A 280 6.74 5.02 21.88
CA PHE A 280 6.49 4.60 20.49
C PHE A 280 7.18 3.30 20.04
N HIS A 281 8.00 2.66 20.87
CA HIS A 281 9.00 1.69 20.41
C HIS A 281 8.48 0.32 19.96
N GLN A 282 7.29 -0.13 20.35
CA GLN A 282 6.80 -1.46 19.93
C GLN A 282 5.60 -1.47 19.00
N LEU A 283 4.91 -0.34 18.83
CA LEU A 283 3.73 -0.21 17.98
C LEU A 283 3.83 1.01 17.06
N ALA A 284 4.99 1.61 16.95
CA ALA A 284 5.25 2.76 16.11
C ALA A 284 4.91 2.45 14.65
N SER A 285 4.27 3.41 14.00
CA SER A 285 4.20 3.44 12.55
C SER A 285 5.61 3.41 11.98
N GLN A 286 5.82 2.62 10.96
CA GLN A 286 7.13 2.42 10.37
C GLN A 286 7.03 2.45 8.86
N SER A 287 7.97 3.12 8.21
CA SER A 287 8.10 3.05 6.76
C SER A 287 8.42 1.63 6.29
N PHE A 288 8.06 1.35 5.06
CA PHE A 288 8.26 0.06 4.42
C PHE A 288 9.55 0.04 3.60
N HIS A 289 10.20 -1.13 3.60
CA HIS A 289 11.31 -1.43 2.72
C HIS A 289 11.28 -2.90 2.30
N SER A 290 11.23 -3.17 1.00
CA SER A 290 11.06 -4.52 0.44
C SER A 290 12.21 -5.47 0.73
N GLN A 291 13.40 -4.94 0.99
CA GLN A 291 14.60 -5.72 1.33
C GLN A 291 14.59 -6.28 2.75
N PHE A 292 13.76 -5.71 3.62
CA PHE A 292 13.65 -6.22 4.98
C PHE A 292 12.91 -7.55 5.01
N ASN A 293 13.40 -8.44 5.86
CA ASN A 293 12.64 -9.60 6.30
C ASN A 293 11.88 -9.21 7.57
N TRP A 294 10.58 -9.42 7.55
CA TRP A 294 9.68 -9.09 8.64
C TRP A 294 9.36 -10.33 9.45
N SER A 295 9.63 -10.32 10.75
CA SER A 295 9.31 -11.41 11.67
C SER A 295 7.83 -11.41 12.05
N TYR A 296 7.33 -12.54 12.51
CA TYR A 296 5.91 -12.70 12.92
C TYR A 296 5.46 -11.73 14.03
N ASN A 297 6.37 -11.21 14.83
CA ASN A 297 6.11 -10.18 15.85
C ASN A 297 6.16 -8.76 15.28
N GLY A 298 6.42 -8.61 13.98
CA GLY A 298 6.50 -7.34 13.28
C GLY A 298 7.84 -6.62 13.40
N SER A 299 8.88 -7.24 13.99
CA SER A 299 10.23 -6.69 13.95
C SER A 299 10.93 -6.98 12.62
N ILE A 300 11.94 -6.18 12.31
CA ILE A 300 12.84 -6.45 11.18
C ILE A 300 13.80 -7.56 11.58
N ASN A 301 13.96 -8.54 10.71
CA ASN A 301 14.91 -9.63 10.87
C ASN A 301 15.90 -9.65 9.71
N GLY A 302 17.19 -9.73 10.02
CA GLY A 302 18.24 -9.88 9.02
C GLY A 302 18.35 -11.28 8.41
N LEU A 303 17.73 -12.30 9.02
CA LEU A 303 17.82 -13.70 8.58
C LEU A 303 16.63 -14.07 7.68
N PRO A 304 16.87 -14.44 6.42
CA PRO A 304 15.80 -14.77 5.46
C PRO A 304 14.90 -15.93 5.90
N GLN A 305 15.40 -16.86 6.70
CA GLN A 305 14.68 -18.07 7.13
C GLN A 305 13.55 -17.75 8.14
N GLU A 306 13.67 -16.69 8.91
CA GLU A 306 12.76 -16.34 10.00
C GLU A 306 11.78 -15.21 9.66
N GLY A 307 11.85 -14.67 8.46
CA GLY A 307 11.08 -13.52 8.03
C GLY A 307 10.33 -13.70 6.71
N ARG A 308 9.60 -12.66 6.34
CA ARG A 308 8.91 -12.54 5.04
C ARG A 308 9.32 -11.25 4.37
N ARG A 309 9.55 -11.33 3.07
CA ARG A 309 9.70 -10.15 2.20
C ARG A 309 8.39 -9.89 1.47
N TYR A 310 8.07 -8.63 1.33
CA TYR A 310 6.86 -8.17 0.67
C TYR A 310 7.19 -7.06 -0.32
N MET A 311 6.26 -6.75 -1.25
CA MET A 311 6.19 -5.49 -1.98
C MET A 311 4.80 -4.93 -1.81
N LEU A 312 4.68 -3.70 -1.31
CA LEU A 312 3.38 -3.05 -1.17
C LEU A 312 2.73 -2.90 -2.55
N SER A 313 1.45 -3.17 -2.65
CA SER A 313 0.75 -3.07 -3.94
C SER A 313 -0.60 -2.40 -3.81
N THR A 314 -0.91 -1.54 -4.78
CA THR A 314 -2.23 -0.92 -4.94
C THR A 314 -2.61 -0.88 -6.41
N MET A 315 -3.87 -0.55 -6.68
CA MET A 315 -4.35 -0.24 -8.03
C MET A 315 -4.83 1.22 -8.05
N LEU A 316 -4.42 2.01 -9.05
CA LEU A 316 -4.81 3.42 -9.12
C LEU A 316 -6.30 3.57 -9.36
N ALA A 317 -6.89 2.77 -10.25
CA ALA A 317 -8.31 2.84 -10.55
C ALA A 317 -8.85 1.51 -11.12
N VAL A 318 -10.17 1.35 -11.07
CA VAL A 318 -10.90 0.36 -11.85
C VAL A 318 -11.94 1.12 -12.67
N THR A 319 -11.73 1.21 -14.00
CA THR A 319 -12.54 2.07 -14.89
C THR A 319 -13.68 1.32 -15.58
N ARG A 320 -14.10 0.18 -15.04
CA ARG A 320 -15.17 -0.67 -15.58
C ARG A 320 -16.14 -1.13 -14.49
N ASN A 321 -17.26 -1.69 -14.89
CA ASN A 321 -18.28 -2.29 -14.02
C ASN A 321 -18.83 -1.33 -12.95
N LYS A 322 -18.57 -1.60 -11.67
CA LYS A 322 -18.94 -0.75 -10.53
C LYS A 322 -17.76 0.08 -10.01
N GLY A 323 -16.71 0.22 -10.80
CA GLY A 323 -15.58 1.08 -10.52
C GLY A 323 -15.88 2.57 -10.66
N THR A 324 -14.94 3.34 -11.18
CA THR A 324 -15.02 4.80 -11.42
C THR A 324 -14.99 5.10 -12.92
N SER A 325 -15.43 6.27 -13.36
CA SER A 325 -15.12 6.74 -14.71
C SER A 325 -13.66 7.23 -14.79
N GLU A 326 -13.12 7.39 -16.00
CA GLU A 326 -11.79 8.00 -16.19
C GLU A 326 -11.71 9.37 -15.52
N LYS A 327 -12.71 10.25 -15.76
CA LYS A 327 -12.76 11.58 -15.15
C LYS A 327 -12.74 11.54 -13.62
N GLN A 328 -13.52 10.62 -13.01
CA GLN A 328 -13.51 10.45 -11.56
C GLN A 328 -12.15 9.95 -11.05
N ALA A 329 -11.51 9.02 -11.79
CA ALA A 329 -10.18 8.51 -11.43
C ALA A 329 -9.12 9.62 -11.44
N LEU A 330 -9.05 10.39 -12.52
CA LEU A 330 -8.13 11.52 -12.60
C LEU A 330 -8.37 12.54 -11.49
N ASN A 331 -9.63 12.90 -11.21
CA ASN A 331 -9.97 13.88 -10.18
C ASN A 331 -9.52 13.46 -8.77
N TYR A 332 -9.78 12.22 -8.34
CA TYR A 332 -9.36 11.84 -7.00
C TYR A 332 -7.85 11.63 -6.89
N LEU A 333 -7.18 11.17 -7.95
CA LEU A 333 -5.73 11.06 -7.98
C LEU A 333 -5.06 12.45 -7.92
N GLU A 334 -5.56 13.43 -8.68
CA GLU A 334 -5.06 14.79 -8.63
C GLU A 334 -5.19 15.40 -7.23
N ARG A 335 -6.39 15.33 -6.64
CA ARG A 335 -6.64 15.78 -5.26
C ARG A 335 -5.76 15.07 -4.22
N SER A 336 -5.44 13.79 -4.45
CA SER A 336 -4.55 13.02 -3.58
C SER A 336 -3.11 13.53 -3.66
N ILE A 337 -2.63 13.76 -4.87
CA ILE A 337 -1.27 14.26 -5.14
C ILE A 337 -1.08 15.66 -4.54
N GLU A 338 -2.06 16.54 -4.74
CA GLU A 338 -2.03 17.92 -4.23
C GLU A 338 -2.13 18.00 -2.70
N SER A 339 -2.63 16.95 -2.05
CA SER A 339 -2.76 16.93 -0.59
C SER A 339 -1.47 16.56 0.16
N ASP A 340 -0.42 16.09 -0.52
CA ASP A 340 0.81 15.66 0.16
C ASP A 340 1.42 16.77 1.01
N GLY A 341 1.67 16.48 2.30
CA GLY A 341 2.26 17.41 3.25
C GLY A 341 1.37 18.60 3.64
N SER A 342 0.12 18.68 3.14
CA SER A 342 -0.78 19.80 3.40
C SER A 342 -1.32 19.86 4.83
N LYS A 343 -1.20 18.76 5.59
CA LYS A 343 -1.73 18.62 6.97
C LYS A 343 -3.18 19.10 7.09
N PRO A 344 -4.12 18.52 6.30
CA PRO A 344 -5.47 19.02 6.23
C PRO A 344 -6.17 18.97 7.59
N HIS A 345 -6.94 20.02 7.89
CA HIS A 345 -7.77 20.07 9.08
C HIS A 345 -9.12 19.40 8.82
N GLY A 346 -9.58 18.56 9.76
CA GLY A 346 -10.84 17.85 9.66
C GLY A 346 -10.99 16.78 10.73
N THR A 347 -11.98 15.93 10.58
CA THR A 347 -12.36 14.92 11.57
C THR A 347 -12.30 13.52 10.98
N PHE A 348 -11.72 12.58 11.72
CA PHE A 348 -11.78 11.15 11.44
C PHE A 348 -13.06 10.56 12.04
N TYR A 349 -13.95 10.06 11.19
CA TYR A 349 -15.25 9.53 11.60
C TYR A 349 -15.24 8.00 11.69
N PHE A 350 -15.80 7.50 12.79
CA PHE A 350 -16.04 6.07 13.02
C PHE A 350 -17.54 5.85 13.19
N THR A 351 -18.13 4.82 12.57
CA THR A 351 -19.57 4.64 12.61
C THR A 351 -20.02 3.47 13.47
N LYS A 352 -21.08 3.69 14.25
CA LYS A 352 -21.69 2.70 15.14
C LYS A 352 -23.11 2.39 14.70
N THR A 353 -23.38 1.11 14.39
CA THR A 353 -24.71 0.59 14.07
C THR A 353 -24.95 -0.76 14.76
N SER A 354 -26.16 -1.31 14.64
CA SER A 354 -26.50 -2.68 15.08
C SER A 354 -25.95 -3.78 14.14
N ASP A 355 -25.44 -3.44 12.96
CA ASP A 355 -24.88 -4.39 12.00
C ASP A 355 -23.65 -5.11 12.60
N VAL A 356 -23.54 -6.43 12.37
CA VAL A 356 -22.41 -7.24 12.83
C VAL A 356 -21.07 -6.69 12.35
N ARG A 357 -21.02 -6.08 11.17
CA ARG A 357 -19.83 -5.45 10.58
C ARG A 357 -19.34 -4.27 11.41
N SER A 358 -20.25 -3.42 11.85
CA SER A 358 -19.96 -2.31 12.76
C SER A 358 -19.54 -2.82 14.14
N LYS A 359 -20.28 -3.80 14.68
CA LYS A 359 -19.94 -4.41 15.98
C LYS A 359 -18.55 -5.07 16.00
N THR A 360 -18.10 -5.60 14.86
CA THR A 360 -16.76 -6.19 14.73
C THR A 360 -15.64 -5.14 14.89
N ARG A 361 -15.86 -3.93 14.42
CA ARG A 361 -14.88 -2.82 14.45
C ARG A 361 -14.93 -2.01 15.74
N LEU A 362 -16.12 -1.83 16.29
CA LEU A 362 -16.40 -0.92 17.43
C LEU A 362 -15.41 -1.05 18.59
N PRO A 363 -14.99 -2.27 19.04
CA PRO A 363 -14.07 -2.40 20.17
C PRO A 363 -12.67 -1.79 19.97
N ASN A 364 -12.34 -1.42 18.73
CA ASN A 364 -11.03 -0.91 18.36
C ASN A 364 -11.03 0.60 18.06
N PHE A 365 -12.20 1.28 18.10
CA PHE A 365 -12.30 2.69 17.72
C PHE A 365 -11.67 3.61 18.76
N GLU A 366 -12.01 3.42 20.03
CA GLU A 366 -11.61 4.32 21.11
C GLU A 366 -10.09 4.47 21.25
N GLY A 367 -9.32 3.38 21.10
CA GLY A 367 -7.88 3.50 21.16
C GLY A 367 -7.25 4.17 19.92
N ALA A 368 -7.83 3.99 18.75
CA ALA A 368 -7.37 4.75 17.58
C ALA A 368 -7.69 6.25 17.75
N MET A 369 -8.85 6.57 18.35
CA MET A 369 -9.23 7.95 18.64
C MET A 369 -8.31 8.61 19.68
N ALA A 370 -7.94 7.88 20.74
CA ALA A 370 -6.99 8.36 21.73
C ALA A 370 -5.64 8.70 21.10
N GLU A 371 -5.12 7.82 20.21
CA GLU A 371 -3.88 8.07 19.48
C GLU A 371 -4.01 9.25 18.49
N LEU A 372 -5.14 9.39 17.78
CA LEU A 372 -5.39 10.53 16.89
C LEU A 372 -5.42 11.85 17.67
N LYS A 373 -6.05 11.87 18.86
CA LYS A 373 -6.09 13.05 19.71
C LYS A 373 -4.69 13.46 20.19
N GLN A 374 -3.84 12.50 20.56
CA GLN A 374 -2.43 12.76 20.91
C GLN A 374 -1.64 13.36 19.73
N LEU A 375 -2.02 13.04 18.51
CA LEU A 375 -1.46 13.63 17.28
C LEU A 375 -2.09 14.98 16.91
N GLY A 376 -3.05 15.49 17.71
CA GLY A 376 -3.74 16.76 17.48
C GLY A 376 -4.90 16.69 16.47
N TYR A 377 -5.39 15.49 16.14
CA TYR A 377 -6.48 15.34 15.18
C TYR A 377 -7.82 15.04 15.86
N ALA A 378 -8.88 15.71 15.38
CA ALA A 378 -10.25 15.43 15.81
C ALA A 378 -10.71 14.06 15.31
N SER A 379 -11.47 13.36 16.17
CA SER A 379 -12.09 12.10 15.81
C SER A 379 -13.42 11.91 16.54
N GLU A 380 -14.42 11.26 15.89
CA GLU A 380 -15.78 11.13 16.42
C GLU A 380 -16.38 9.76 16.10
N ILE A 381 -17.04 9.12 17.09
CA ILE A 381 -17.90 7.96 16.85
C ILE A 381 -19.33 8.46 16.65
N ILE A 382 -19.88 8.28 15.45
CA ILE A 382 -21.25 8.68 15.12
C ILE A 382 -22.18 7.46 15.07
N VAL A 383 -23.42 7.66 15.51
CA VAL A 383 -24.48 6.66 15.37
C VAL A 383 -25.08 6.78 13.97
N GLY A 384 -24.95 5.71 13.17
CA GLY A 384 -25.41 5.70 11.78
C GLY A 384 -24.41 5.02 10.85
N LYS A 385 -24.72 4.98 9.54
CA LYS A 385 -23.89 4.35 8.53
C LYS A 385 -22.82 5.29 7.96
N LEU A 386 -23.09 6.59 7.95
CA LEU A 386 -22.26 7.65 7.38
C LEU A 386 -22.37 8.93 8.23
N PRO A 387 -21.35 9.81 8.22
CA PRO A 387 -21.49 11.17 8.69
C PRO A 387 -22.55 11.89 7.82
N THR A 388 -23.35 12.75 8.44
CA THR A 388 -24.42 13.51 7.77
C THR A 388 -24.17 14.99 7.92
N ASN A 389 -24.21 15.75 6.81
CA ASN A 389 -23.95 17.18 6.74
C ASN A 389 -22.59 17.57 7.40
N ARG A 390 -21.55 16.76 7.17
CA ARG A 390 -20.17 17.01 7.60
C ARG A 390 -19.31 17.37 6.41
N PHE A 391 -18.69 18.53 6.43
CA PHE A 391 -17.87 19.05 5.31
C PHE A 391 -16.38 18.87 5.51
N ASP A 392 -15.99 18.15 6.57
CA ASP A 392 -14.64 18.00 7.09
C ASP A 392 -14.20 16.53 7.21
N VAL A 393 -14.74 15.63 6.39
CA VAL A 393 -14.44 14.18 6.49
C VAL A 393 -13.00 13.92 6.04
N LEU A 394 -12.10 13.80 7.03
CA LEU A 394 -10.68 13.55 6.85
C LEU A 394 -10.36 12.06 6.73
N GLY A 395 -11.22 11.23 7.28
CA GLY A 395 -11.20 9.78 7.16
C GLY A 395 -12.49 9.18 7.64
N LEU A 396 -12.84 8.00 7.12
CA LEU A 396 -14.05 7.29 7.53
C LEU A 396 -13.80 5.81 7.67
N MET A 397 -14.25 5.25 8.79
CA MET A 397 -14.31 3.82 8.98
C MET A 397 -15.71 3.38 9.35
N THR A 398 -16.35 2.60 8.46
CA THR A 398 -17.73 2.11 8.65
C THR A 398 -17.81 0.59 8.53
N GLY A 399 -18.92 0.01 8.97
CA GLY A 399 -19.22 -1.41 8.84
C GLY A 399 -20.68 -1.60 8.47
N THR A 400 -21.00 -1.70 7.18
CA THR A 400 -22.39 -1.84 6.72
C THR A 400 -22.46 -2.51 5.34
N ASN A 401 -23.56 -3.19 5.05
CA ASN A 401 -23.76 -3.85 3.77
C ASN A 401 -24.06 -2.87 2.64
N LYS A 402 -24.80 -1.79 2.91
CA LYS A 402 -25.28 -0.88 1.85
C LYS A 402 -25.47 0.55 2.37
N PHE A 403 -24.93 1.49 1.61
CA PHE A 403 -25.16 2.93 1.78
C PHE A 403 -25.06 3.65 0.44
N ALA A 404 -25.51 4.89 0.39
CA ALA A 404 -25.30 5.85 -0.69
C ALA A 404 -24.68 7.11 -0.08
N TRP A 405 -23.60 7.62 -0.68
CA TRP A 405 -22.89 8.78 -0.12
C TRP A 405 -23.65 10.09 -0.34
N LYS A 406 -24.12 10.33 -1.57
CA LYS A 406 -24.75 11.61 -1.94
C LYS A 406 -25.84 12.09 -0.99
N PRO A 407 -26.77 11.22 -0.49
CA PRO A 407 -27.80 11.64 0.46
C PRO A 407 -27.26 12.04 1.84
N SER A 408 -26.01 11.73 2.19
CA SER A 408 -25.43 12.15 3.47
C SER A 408 -25.17 13.65 3.54
N GLY A 409 -25.07 14.33 2.39
CA GLY A 409 -24.72 15.74 2.32
C GLY A 409 -23.27 16.05 2.75
N SER A 410 -22.47 15.02 3.01
CA SER A 410 -21.11 15.18 3.55
C SER A 410 -20.05 15.28 2.44
N GLN A 411 -18.94 15.94 2.75
CA GLN A 411 -17.80 16.14 1.86
C GLN A 411 -16.57 15.40 2.38
N ILE A 412 -15.93 14.62 1.49
CA ILE A 412 -14.63 13.99 1.74
C ILE A 412 -13.53 14.98 1.36
N LEU A 413 -12.59 15.22 2.27
CA LEU A 413 -11.48 16.12 2.06
C LEU A 413 -10.42 15.49 1.14
N PRO A 414 -9.60 16.30 0.43
CA PRO A 414 -8.44 15.81 -0.31
C PRO A 414 -7.50 15.00 0.60
N GLY A 415 -6.97 13.91 0.09
CA GLY A 415 -6.10 13.03 0.86
C GLY A 415 -6.79 12.07 1.84
N ALA A 416 -8.11 12.15 2.04
CA ALA A 416 -8.81 11.30 2.99
C ALA A 416 -8.84 9.81 2.58
N ILE A 417 -8.73 8.91 3.55
CA ILE A 417 -8.91 7.45 3.38
C ILE A 417 -10.25 7.04 3.96
N CYS A 418 -11.02 6.24 3.20
CA CYS A 418 -12.30 5.71 3.64
C CYS A 418 -12.37 4.19 3.49
N ASP A 419 -12.88 3.50 4.52
CA ASP A 419 -12.99 2.05 4.49
C ASP A 419 -14.34 1.55 5.02
N ASN A 420 -14.88 0.49 4.38
CA ASN A 420 -16.12 -0.16 4.76
C ASN A 420 -15.94 -1.66 4.91
N LEU A 421 -16.10 -2.18 6.11
CA LEU A 421 -16.18 -3.62 6.33
C LEU A 421 -17.45 -4.16 5.69
N THR A 422 -17.32 -4.83 4.54
CA THR A 422 -18.42 -5.54 3.87
C THR A 422 -17.87 -6.66 2.99
N SER A 423 -18.69 -7.69 2.71
CA SER A 423 -18.19 -8.97 2.14
C SER A 423 -17.64 -8.86 0.71
N PHE A 424 -18.17 -7.93 -0.09
CA PHE A 424 -17.82 -7.86 -1.52
C PHE A 424 -17.56 -6.41 -1.95
N GLY A 425 -16.96 -5.61 -1.06
CA GLY A 425 -16.59 -4.22 -1.34
C GLY A 425 -15.59 -4.07 -2.49
N GLY A 426 -14.66 -5.03 -2.62
CA GLY A 426 -13.62 -5.06 -3.65
C GLY A 426 -13.98 -5.86 -4.91
N TRP A 427 -15.07 -6.64 -4.92
CA TRP A 427 -15.49 -7.37 -6.12
C TRP A 427 -16.40 -6.50 -6.98
N LEU A 428 -15.82 -5.74 -7.89
CA LEU A 428 -16.52 -4.69 -8.64
C LEU A 428 -17.42 -5.22 -9.77
N GLU A 429 -17.21 -6.44 -10.26
CA GLU A 429 -18.09 -7.11 -11.23
C GLU A 429 -19.38 -7.67 -10.57
N SER A 430 -19.29 -7.97 -9.27
CA SER A 430 -20.38 -8.64 -8.56
C SER A 430 -21.67 -7.83 -8.55
N ASN A 431 -22.79 -8.50 -8.90
CA ASN A 431 -24.15 -7.96 -8.77
C ASN A 431 -24.71 -8.04 -7.35
N ILE A 432 -23.96 -8.58 -6.39
CA ILE A 432 -24.34 -8.57 -4.98
C ILE A 432 -24.53 -7.12 -4.55
N GLY A 433 -25.69 -6.83 -3.96
CA GLY A 433 -26.16 -5.47 -3.65
C GLY A 433 -25.43 -4.74 -2.53
N GLN A 434 -24.16 -5.10 -2.26
CA GLN A 434 -23.32 -4.42 -1.26
C GLN A 434 -22.59 -3.24 -1.88
N THR A 435 -22.38 -2.18 -1.10
CA THR A 435 -21.67 -0.98 -1.55
C THR A 435 -20.20 -1.29 -1.83
N LYS A 436 -19.71 -0.84 -2.98
CA LYS A 436 -18.33 -1.04 -3.43
C LYS A 436 -17.42 0.06 -2.92
N LEU A 437 -16.13 -0.27 -2.77
CA LEU A 437 -15.07 0.69 -2.37
C LEU A 437 -15.06 1.94 -3.27
N SER A 438 -15.39 1.78 -4.55
CA SER A 438 -15.49 2.88 -5.52
C SER A 438 -16.47 3.97 -5.15
N MET A 439 -17.40 3.72 -4.21
CA MET A 439 -18.31 4.75 -3.71
C MET A 439 -17.54 5.90 -3.04
N PHE A 440 -16.52 5.59 -2.27
CA PHE A 440 -15.67 6.60 -1.64
C PHE A 440 -14.80 7.35 -2.66
N LEU A 441 -14.19 6.62 -3.60
CA LEU A 441 -13.36 7.20 -4.65
C LEU A 441 -14.15 8.18 -5.54
N LYS A 442 -15.39 7.84 -5.91
CA LYS A 442 -16.29 8.72 -6.66
C LYS A 442 -16.59 10.04 -5.95
N HIS A 443 -16.44 10.07 -4.64
CA HIS A 443 -16.68 11.25 -3.81
C HIS A 443 -15.37 11.87 -3.28
N GLY A 444 -14.22 11.49 -3.87
CA GLY A 444 -12.95 12.17 -3.70
C GLY A 444 -12.02 11.62 -2.62
N ALA A 445 -12.28 10.43 -2.09
CA ALA A 445 -11.30 9.76 -1.23
C ALA A 445 -10.01 9.44 -2.00
N ALA A 446 -8.86 9.63 -1.38
CA ALA A 446 -7.55 9.28 -1.94
C ALA A 446 -7.36 7.77 -2.10
N GLY A 447 -8.01 6.99 -1.25
CA GLY A 447 -8.04 5.55 -1.34
C GLY A 447 -9.10 4.90 -0.50
N ALA A 448 -9.44 3.66 -0.89
CA ALA A 448 -10.40 2.81 -0.21
C ALA A 448 -10.03 1.34 -0.39
N SER A 449 -10.49 0.48 0.53
CA SER A 449 -10.30 -0.95 0.39
C SER A 449 -11.61 -1.74 0.39
N GLY A 450 -11.53 -3.01 -0.04
CA GLY A 450 -12.65 -3.93 0.00
C GLY A 450 -12.24 -5.35 -0.36
N THR A 451 -12.93 -6.33 0.21
CA THR A 451 -12.63 -7.74 -0.04
C THR A 451 -13.24 -8.25 -1.35
N VAL A 452 -12.49 -9.09 -2.07
CA VAL A 452 -12.88 -9.67 -3.37
C VAL A 452 -13.61 -11.01 -3.23
N ARG A 453 -13.74 -11.53 -2.02
CA ARG A 453 -14.42 -12.77 -1.67
C ARG A 453 -15.07 -12.61 -0.30
N GLU A 454 -16.08 -13.47 0.04
CA GLU A 454 -16.70 -13.49 1.37
C GLU A 454 -15.65 -13.67 2.48
N PRO A 455 -15.38 -12.65 3.31
CA PRO A 455 -14.37 -12.68 4.37
C PRO A 455 -14.95 -13.08 5.72
N TYR A 456 -16.29 -13.10 5.84
CA TYR A 456 -17.03 -13.02 7.10
C TYR A 456 -16.70 -11.74 7.90
N ALA A 457 -17.31 -11.54 9.05
CA ALA A 457 -17.04 -10.41 9.93
C ALA A 457 -15.81 -10.71 10.82
N ILE A 458 -14.64 -10.84 10.18
CA ILE A 458 -13.36 -11.17 10.83
C ILE A 458 -12.44 -9.96 10.72
N GLN A 459 -12.20 -9.27 11.85
CA GLN A 459 -11.40 -8.03 11.87
C GLN A 459 -10.01 -8.19 11.21
N ALA A 460 -9.37 -9.34 11.38
CA ALA A 460 -8.03 -9.60 10.81
C ALA A 460 -7.95 -9.45 9.28
N LYS A 461 -9.07 -9.56 8.56
CA LYS A 461 -9.15 -9.42 7.10
C LYS A 461 -9.43 -7.99 6.63
N PHE A 462 -9.61 -7.06 7.55
CA PHE A 462 -9.94 -5.68 7.26
C PHE A 462 -8.99 -4.73 7.98
N PRO A 463 -8.82 -3.51 7.47
CA PRO A 463 -8.02 -2.52 8.15
C PRO A 463 -8.52 -2.28 9.58
N HIS A 464 -7.58 -2.31 10.53
CA HIS A 464 -7.79 -1.88 11.90
C HIS A 464 -7.96 -0.36 11.95
N PRO A 465 -8.69 0.24 12.90
CA PRO A 465 -8.82 1.69 13.02
C PRO A 465 -7.50 2.48 13.09
N ARG A 466 -6.41 1.85 13.48
CA ARG A 466 -5.06 2.43 13.37
C ARG A 466 -4.61 2.75 11.95
N LEU A 467 -5.38 2.37 10.92
CA LEU A 467 -5.21 2.88 9.55
C LEU A 467 -5.07 4.39 9.54
N HIS A 468 -5.99 5.09 10.23
CA HIS A 468 -5.98 6.55 10.32
C HIS A 468 -4.83 7.07 11.19
N VAL A 469 -4.44 6.34 12.23
CA VAL A 469 -3.29 6.70 13.08
C VAL A 469 -1.97 6.61 12.31
N HIS A 470 -1.72 5.51 11.58
CA HIS A 470 -0.53 5.38 10.74
C HIS A 470 -0.46 6.49 9.70
N TYR A 471 -1.60 6.80 9.09
CA TYR A 471 -1.70 7.85 8.10
C TYR A 471 -1.44 9.24 8.69
N ALA A 472 -2.08 9.55 9.83
CA ALA A 472 -1.87 10.81 10.57
C ALA A 472 -0.42 11.00 11.06
N ARG A 473 0.34 9.91 11.22
CA ARG A 473 1.78 9.95 11.52
C ARG A 473 2.66 10.18 10.30
N GLY A 474 2.08 10.33 9.12
CA GLY A 474 2.80 10.65 7.89
C GLY A 474 3.21 9.45 7.03
N CYS A 475 2.75 8.22 7.35
CA CYS A 475 2.88 7.09 6.44
C CYS A 475 2.15 7.35 5.12
N THR A 476 2.60 6.74 4.04
CA THR A 476 1.88 6.73 2.78
C THR A 476 0.55 5.97 2.93
N LEU A 477 -0.37 6.17 2.00
CA LEU A 477 -1.64 5.43 1.94
C LEU A 477 -1.40 3.91 1.94
N ALA A 478 -0.50 3.42 1.10
CA ALA A 478 -0.21 1.99 1.03
C ALA A 478 0.37 1.46 2.35
N GLU A 479 1.36 2.15 2.94
CA GLU A 479 1.92 1.77 4.23
C GLU A 479 0.85 1.72 5.32
N SER A 480 -0.05 2.70 5.35
CA SER A 480 -1.12 2.78 6.33
C SER A 480 -2.09 1.60 6.23
N PHE A 481 -2.48 1.21 5.01
CA PHE A 481 -3.32 0.04 4.80
C PHE A 481 -2.63 -1.25 5.24
N TYR A 482 -1.39 -1.49 4.79
CA TYR A 482 -0.71 -2.75 5.11
C TYR A 482 -0.32 -2.85 6.59
N GLN A 483 0.05 -1.76 7.25
CA GLN A 483 0.28 -1.77 8.70
C GLN A 483 -0.99 -2.01 9.52
N SER A 484 -2.17 -1.78 8.95
CA SER A 484 -3.44 -1.89 9.67
C SER A 484 -4.19 -3.19 9.44
N VAL A 485 -3.77 -4.08 8.54
CA VAL A 485 -4.48 -5.33 8.23
C VAL A 485 -3.62 -6.55 8.51
N HIS A 486 -4.14 -7.52 9.30
CA HIS A 486 -3.37 -8.67 9.78
C HIS A 486 -3.30 -9.81 8.76
N GLY A 487 -4.37 -10.03 8.00
CA GLY A 487 -4.45 -11.03 6.92
C GLY A 487 -5.04 -10.43 5.65
N PRO A 488 -4.27 -9.65 4.86
CA PRO A 488 -4.79 -8.88 3.72
C PRO A 488 -5.13 -9.70 2.47
N PHE A 489 -4.94 -11.01 2.47
CA PHE A 489 -4.97 -11.84 1.26
C PHE A 489 -6.21 -11.67 0.35
N GLN A 490 -7.36 -11.23 0.88
CA GLN A 490 -8.57 -10.92 0.11
C GLN A 490 -8.80 -9.43 -0.12
N LEU A 491 -7.94 -8.56 0.40
CA LEU A 491 -8.18 -7.12 0.43
C LEU A 491 -7.63 -6.44 -0.84
N LEU A 492 -8.51 -5.89 -1.66
CA LEU A 492 -8.18 -4.99 -2.76
C LEU A 492 -8.06 -3.56 -2.22
N ILE A 493 -6.97 -2.88 -2.54
CA ILE A 493 -6.71 -1.48 -2.19
C ILE A 493 -6.67 -0.68 -3.49
N VAL A 494 -7.53 0.34 -3.61
CA VAL A 494 -7.59 1.22 -4.78
C VAL A 494 -7.39 2.65 -4.34
N GLY A 495 -6.48 3.34 -5.00
CA GLY A 495 -6.12 4.74 -4.73
C GLY A 495 -4.66 5.04 -4.96
N ASP A 496 -4.24 6.24 -4.59
CA ASP A 496 -2.88 6.71 -4.72
C ASP A 496 -1.97 6.15 -3.63
N ALA A 497 -1.16 5.15 -3.97
CA ALA A 497 -0.25 4.48 -3.03
C ALA A 497 0.66 5.43 -2.24
N LEU A 498 1.15 6.48 -2.88
CA LEU A 498 2.14 7.41 -2.35
C LEU A 498 1.54 8.63 -1.64
N CYS A 499 0.20 8.75 -1.61
CA CYS A 499 -0.48 9.85 -0.93
C CYS A 499 -0.11 9.90 0.56
N LYS A 500 0.37 11.06 1.04
CA LYS A 500 0.89 11.26 2.40
C LYS A 500 0.60 12.68 2.92
N PRO A 501 -0.68 13.08 3.08
CA PRO A 501 -1.07 14.43 3.42
C PRO A 501 -0.55 14.93 4.77
N PHE A 502 -0.30 14.03 5.71
CA PHE A 502 0.17 14.34 7.06
C PHE A 502 1.69 14.29 7.23
N ALA A 503 2.41 13.90 6.17
CA ALA A 503 3.86 13.78 6.23
C ALA A 503 4.54 15.15 6.41
N GLN A 504 5.58 15.18 7.24
CA GLN A 504 6.51 16.31 7.33
C GLN A 504 7.59 16.09 6.25
N ILE A 505 7.36 16.67 5.07
CA ILE A 505 8.20 16.43 3.89
C ILE A 505 9.43 17.34 3.96
N PRO A 506 10.66 16.80 4.09
CA PRO A 506 11.87 17.59 4.12
C PRO A 506 12.14 18.24 2.75
N THR A 507 12.58 19.48 2.75
CA THR A 507 12.87 20.25 1.55
C THR A 507 14.29 20.81 1.60
N ILE A 508 15.02 20.63 0.52
CA ILE A 508 16.39 21.15 0.36
C ILE A 508 16.47 22.04 -0.88
N ARG A 509 17.45 22.95 -0.87
CA ARG A 509 17.85 23.72 -2.03
C ARG A 509 19.20 23.21 -2.52
N ILE A 510 19.30 22.97 -3.81
CA ILE A 510 20.55 22.64 -4.47
C ILE A 510 21.05 23.88 -5.19
N SER A 511 22.35 24.16 -5.08
CA SER A 511 23.04 25.27 -5.76
C SER A 511 24.39 24.80 -6.28
N GLY A 512 25.03 25.62 -7.12
CA GLY A 512 26.29 25.31 -7.79
C GLY A 512 26.16 25.28 -9.30
N GLU A 513 27.16 24.74 -9.98
CA GLU A 513 27.19 24.73 -11.46
C GLU A 513 26.06 23.91 -12.08
N ILE A 514 25.67 22.82 -11.41
CA ILE A 514 24.62 21.89 -11.85
C ILE A 514 23.26 22.56 -12.11
N VAL A 515 22.97 23.70 -11.50
CA VAL A 515 21.68 24.41 -11.66
C VAL A 515 21.72 25.52 -12.68
N LYS A 516 22.87 25.80 -13.31
CA LYS A 516 23.03 26.90 -14.30
C LYS A 516 22.40 26.59 -15.65
N GLY A 517 22.10 25.32 -15.94
CA GLY A 517 21.51 24.88 -17.22
C GLY A 517 22.53 24.75 -18.36
N GLU A 518 23.80 25.07 -18.13
CA GLU A 518 24.89 24.88 -19.07
C GLU A 518 25.34 23.43 -19.11
N PRO A 519 25.91 22.94 -20.22
CA PRO A 519 26.53 21.63 -20.26
C PRO A 519 27.67 21.50 -19.24
N ILE A 520 27.70 20.39 -18.51
CA ILE A 520 28.69 20.13 -17.49
C ILE A 520 29.61 18.98 -17.89
N GLN A 521 30.84 19.00 -17.37
CA GLN A 521 31.83 17.95 -17.62
C GLN A 521 32.69 17.68 -16.37
N GLY A 522 33.24 16.47 -16.25
CA GLY A 522 34.15 16.12 -15.18
C GLY A 522 33.51 16.18 -13.80
N ASN A 523 34.21 16.75 -12.85
CA ASN A 523 33.82 16.87 -11.45
C ASN A 523 33.09 18.20 -11.17
N VAL A 524 31.85 18.13 -10.75
CA VAL A 524 30.98 19.29 -10.50
C VAL A 524 30.72 19.46 -9.00
N GLN A 525 30.96 20.69 -8.50
CA GLN A 525 30.73 21.03 -7.10
C GLN A 525 29.27 21.43 -6.85
N ILE A 526 28.65 20.86 -5.82
CA ILE A 526 27.27 21.10 -5.43
C ILE A 526 27.20 21.48 -3.96
N LEU A 527 26.36 22.46 -3.66
CA LEU A 527 25.95 22.82 -2.32
C LEU A 527 24.49 22.43 -2.11
N ALA A 528 24.19 21.90 -0.94
CA ALA A 528 22.82 21.61 -0.57
C ALA A 528 22.51 22.20 0.80
N ASP A 529 21.44 22.99 0.86
CA ASP A 529 20.97 23.67 2.06
C ASP A 529 19.57 23.19 2.43
N THR A 530 19.30 23.01 3.72
CA THR A 530 17.96 22.72 4.21
C THR A 530 17.10 23.98 4.19
N ILE A 531 15.95 23.94 3.52
CA ILE A 531 15.01 25.07 3.47
C ILE A 531 14.17 25.11 4.77
N ASN A 532 13.68 23.94 5.22
CA ASN A 532 12.88 23.85 6.45
C ASN A 532 13.74 23.29 7.58
N SER A 533 14.24 24.18 8.43
CA SER A 533 15.10 23.84 9.58
C SER A 533 14.39 23.07 10.69
N GLU A 534 13.05 23.06 10.72
CA GLU A 534 12.27 22.31 11.71
C GLU A 534 12.25 20.81 11.45
N ILE A 535 12.56 20.38 10.21
CA ILE A 535 12.60 18.97 9.85
C ILE A 535 14.04 18.51 9.77
N GLU A 536 14.46 17.72 10.75
CA GLU A 536 15.79 17.12 10.74
C GLU A 536 15.91 16.07 9.63
N ILE A 537 16.95 16.20 8.79
CA ILE A 537 17.27 15.29 7.70
C ILE A 537 18.31 14.29 8.18
N SER A 538 17.97 13.01 8.08
CA SER A 538 18.87 11.90 8.39
C SER A 538 19.99 11.77 7.35
N HIS A 539 19.60 11.72 6.07
CA HIS A 539 20.49 11.62 4.92
C HIS A 539 19.75 12.04 3.66
N THR A 540 20.49 12.19 2.56
CA THR A 540 19.89 12.39 1.23
C THR A 540 20.35 11.30 0.28
N GLU A 541 19.39 10.62 -0.33
CA GLU A 541 19.67 9.67 -1.40
C GLU A 541 19.82 10.42 -2.72
N ILE A 542 20.78 9.99 -3.55
CA ILE A 542 21.04 10.56 -4.87
C ILE A 542 20.74 9.49 -5.92
N PHE A 543 19.88 9.85 -6.86
CA PHE A 543 19.55 9.01 -8.01
C PHE A 543 19.97 9.71 -9.29
N VAL A 544 20.48 8.94 -10.24
CA VAL A 544 20.78 9.40 -11.61
C VAL A 544 19.96 8.53 -12.57
N ASP A 545 19.16 9.16 -13.41
CA ASP A 545 18.27 8.50 -14.38
C ASP A 545 17.35 7.45 -13.76
N GLY A 546 16.92 7.68 -12.51
CA GLY A 546 16.07 6.79 -11.73
C GLY A 546 16.82 5.70 -10.97
N TYR A 547 18.13 5.57 -11.09
CA TYR A 547 18.93 4.59 -10.36
C TYR A 547 19.62 5.21 -9.14
N ARG A 548 19.48 4.56 -7.99
CA ARG A 548 20.18 4.97 -6.76
C ARG A 548 21.68 4.82 -6.92
N LYS A 549 22.43 5.90 -6.75
CA LYS A 549 23.88 5.96 -6.88
C LYS A 549 24.59 6.12 -5.54
N ALA A 550 24.05 6.95 -4.65
CA ALA A 550 24.69 7.27 -3.38
C ALA A 550 23.66 7.63 -2.30
N ALA A 551 24.08 7.67 -1.07
CA ALA A 551 23.43 8.35 0.04
C ALA A 551 24.48 9.22 0.76
N VAL A 552 24.13 10.49 1.00
CA VAL A 552 24.98 11.44 1.72
C VAL A 552 24.37 11.62 3.10
N GLU A 553 25.13 11.30 4.14
CA GLU A 553 24.68 11.40 5.51
C GLU A 553 24.55 12.85 5.86
N LYS A 554 24.44 13.66 6.19
CA LYS A 554 24.22 15.06 6.58
C LYS A 554 24.88 16.02 5.58
N PHE A 555 24.08 16.86 4.95
CA PHE A 555 24.67 17.97 4.21
C PHE A 555 25.48 18.84 5.18
N SER A 556 26.78 18.88 4.96
CA SER A 556 27.65 19.86 5.59
C SER A 556 27.57 21.15 4.79
N THR A 557 27.93 22.28 5.39
CA THR A 557 28.14 23.55 4.68
C THR A 557 29.25 23.47 3.63
N LYS A 558 29.89 22.31 3.46
CA LYS A 558 30.93 22.06 2.47
C LYS A 558 30.34 21.50 1.17
N PRO A 559 30.82 21.98 0.02
CA PRO A 559 30.45 21.40 -1.26
C PRO A 559 30.77 19.90 -1.33
N PHE A 560 29.91 19.12 -1.96
CA PHE A 560 30.23 17.75 -2.35
C PHE A 560 30.35 17.64 -3.87
N THR A 561 31.12 16.69 -4.35
CA THR A 561 31.45 16.54 -5.75
C THR A 561 30.58 15.46 -6.39
N ILE A 562 29.99 15.76 -7.54
CA ILE A 562 29.42 14.75 -8.44
C ILE A 562 30.41 14.54 -9.59
N ASP A 563 30.86 13.32 -9.76
CA ASP A 563 31.68 12.90 -10.88
C ASP A 563 30.78 12.51 -12.06
N THR A 564 30.79 13.33 -13.12
CA THR A 564 30.02 13.09 -14.35
C THR A 564 30.82 12.29 -15.39
N THR A 565 32.10 11.99 -15.18
CA THR A 565 32.93 11.26 -16.16
C THR A 565 32.44 9.86 -16.44
N SER A 566 31.69 9.26 -15.50
CA SER A 566 31.03 7.96 -15.65
C SER A 566 29.68 8.02 -16.36
N LEU A 567 29.20 9.22 -16.67
CA LEU A 567 27.94 9.44 -17.39
C LEU A 567 28.25 9.65 -18.88
N SER A 568 27.35 9.17 -19.73
CA SER A 568 27.40 9.46 -21.16
C SER A 568 27.08 10.94 -21.43
N ASP A 569 27.40 11.42 -22.61
CA ASP A 569 27.00 12.75 -23.02
C ASP A 569 25.46 12.84 -23.19
N GLY A 570 24.94 14.07 -23.14
CA GLY A 570 23.53 14.39 -23.33
C GLY A 570 22.76 14.58 -22.03
N TYR A 571 21.47 14.33 -22.08
CA TYR A 571 20.55 14.60 -20.98
C TYR A 571 20.61 13.51 -19.90
N HIS A 572 20.71 13.95 -18.65
CA HIS A 572 20.54 13.15 -17.45
C HIS A 572 19.63 13.85 -16.45
N GLU A 573 19.02 13.08 -15.56
CA GLU A 573 18.19 13.57 -14.47
C GLU A 573 18.79 13.16 -13.13
N ILE A 574 19.20 14.15 -12.33
CA ILE A 574 19.66 13.89 -10.95
C ILE A 574 18.52 14.21 -10.00
N ARG A 575 18.24 13.23 -9.11
CA ARG A 575 17.24 13.38 -8.05
C ARG A 575 17.92 13.37 -6.69
N PHE A 576 17.64 14.39 -5.91
CA PHE A 576 18.03 14.50 -4.52
C PHE A 576 16.82 14.23 -3.67
N VAL A 577 16.90 13.18 -2.85
CA VAL A 577 15.79 12.67 -2.06
C VAL A 577 16.15 12.78 -0.59
N PRO A 578 15.91 13.94 0.07
CA PRO A 578 16.15 14.09 1.49
C PRO A 578 15.17 13.23 2.28
N VAL A 579 15.68 12.58 3.33
CA VAL A 579 14.96 11.65 4.18
C VAL A 579 14.92 12.21 5.60
N ALA A 580 13.72 12.41 6.16
CA ALA A 580 13.58 12.91 7.52
C ALA A 580 14.00 11.86 8.56
N VAL A 581 14.43 12.33 9.73
CA VAL A 581 14.68 11.47 10.89
C VAL A 581 13.37 10.88 11.41
N GLY A 582 13.40 9.64 11.88
CA GLY A 582 12.28 8.98 12.54
C GLY A 582 11.90 7.63 11.92
N THR A 583 10.94 6.95 12.53
CA THR A 583 10.51 5.61 12.11
C THR A 583 9.70 5.61 10.81
N VAL A 584 8.97 6.69 10.52
CA VAL A 584 8.23 6.87 9.26
C VAL A 584 9.11 7.48 8.17
N ALA A 585 10.10 8.29 8.56
CA ALA A 585 11.14 8.85 7.69
C ALA A 585 10.63 9.36 6.32
N PRO A 586 9.70 10.35 6.28
CA PRO A 586 9.17 10.86 5.02
C PRO A 586 10.27 11.38 4.10
N LYS A 587 10.07 11.18 2.79
CA LYS A 587 11.00 11.61 1.74
C LYS A 587 10.51 12.88 1.05
N GLY A 588 11.44 13.82 0.83
CA GLY A 588 11.29 14.94 -0.11
C GLY A 588 11.82 14.58 -1.51
N LEU A 589 11.80 15.54 -2.43
CA LEU A 589 12.29 15.35 -3.79
C LEU A 589 12.68 16.67 -4.42
N VAL A 590 13.92 16.75 -4.92
CA VAL A 590 14.39 17.81 -5.80
C VAL A 590 14.95 17.15 -7.06
N ILE A 591 14.48 17.58 -8.24
CA ILE A 591 14.91 17.06 -9.53
C ILE A 591 15.66 18.14 -10.28
N ILE A 592 16.86 17.81 -10.74
CA ILE A 592 17.70 18.69 -11.54
C ILE A 592 18.03 18.00 -12.86
N PRO A 593 17.49 18.51 -13.98
CA PRO A 593 17.93 18.10 -15.30
C PRO A 593 19.32 18.66 -15.57
N ILE A 594 20.20 17.84 -16.13
CA ILE A 594 21.55 18.25 -16.54
C ILE A 594 21.82 17.82 -17.97
N SER A 595 22.74 18.51 -18.61
CA SER A 595 23.36 18.10 -19.87
C SER A 595 24.84 17.82 -19.62
N VAL A 596 25.29 16.60 -19.91
CA VAL A 596 26.70 16.20 -19.77
C VAL A 596 27.37 16.30 -21.13
N ASN A 597 28.60 16.80 -21.17
CA ASN A 597 29.39 16.93 -22.38
C ASN A 597 30.85 16.59 -22.12
N ASN A 598 31.16 15.33 -21.87
CA ASN A 598 32.52 14.86 -21.62
C ASN A 598 33.28 14.55 -22.91
N HIS A 599 32.58 14.22 -24.01
CA HIS A 599 33.16 13.73 -25.26
C HIS A 599 32.72 14.51 -26.50
N GLY A 600 31.79 15.44 -26.38
CA GLY A 600 31.29 16.28 -27.50
C GLY A 600 30.13 15.68 -28.27
N HIS A 601 29.59 14.52 -27.84
CA HIS A 601 28.45 13.86 -28.51
C HIS A 601 27.13 14.52 -28.17
N SER A 602 26.23 14.62 -29.15
CA SER A 602 24.90 15.18 -28.93
C SER A 602 23.81 14.48 -29.72
N VAL A 603 22.58 14.53 -29.20
CA VAL A 603 21.38 14.13 -29.93
C VAL A 603 20.25 15.10 -29.65
N GLN A 604 19.54 15.48 -30.67
CA GLN A 604 18.39 16.39 -30.59
C GLN A 604 17.12 15.67 -30.99
N LEU A 605 16.02 16.00 -30.32
CA LEU A 605 14.67 15.56 -30.65
C LEU A 605 13.74 16.78 -30.64
N THR A 606 13.09 17.03 -31.75
CA THR A 606 12.15 18.19 -31.93
C THR A 606 10.86 17.71 -32.57
N SER A 607 9.80 18.48 -32.43
CA SER A 607 8.54 18.29 -33.14
C SER A 607 7.91 19.67 -33.36
N GLU A 608 7.16 19.82 -34.42
CA GLU A 608 6.45 21.07 -34.76
C GLU A 608 5.32 21.37 -33.76
N SER A 609 4.81 20.35 -33.06
CA SER A 609 3.73 20.51 -32.11
C SER A 609 3.96 19.67 -30.85
N SER A 610 3.69 20.29 -29.71
CA SER A 610 3.62 19.60 -28.41
C SER A 610 2.25 18.96 -28.13
N ASP A 611 1.28 19.10 -29.05
CA ASP A 611 -0.06 18.55 -28.94
C ASP A 611 -0.38 17.63 -30.13
N VAL A 612 -1.04 16.51 -29.87
CA VAL A 612 -1.55 15.60 -30.91
C VAL A 612 -2.90 15.03 -30.49
N SER A 613 -3.80 14.84 -31.46
CA SER A 613 -5.03 14.05 -31.20
C SER A 613 -4.73 12.59 -31.01
N ILE A 614 -5.46 11.89 -30.15
CA ILE A 614 -5.33 10.42 -29.91
C ILE A 614 -5.41 9.60 -31.20
N ASN A 615 -6.15 10.09 -32.21
CA ASN A 615 -6.30 9.44 -33.50
C ASN A 615 -5.27 9.93 -34.54
N GLY A 616 -4.39 10.85 -34.17
CA GLY A 616 -3.37 11.42 -35.02
C GLY A 616 -2.04 10.68 -34.97
N THR A 617 -1.09 11.19 -35.74
CA THR A 617 0.30 10.77 -35.79
C THR A 617 1.18 11.90 -35.31
N ALA A 618 2.02 11.66 -34.34
CA ALA A 618 3.07 12.61 -33.93
C ALA A 618 4.32 12.35 -34.77
N THR A 619 4.92 13.43 -35.28
CA THR A 619 6.17 13.40 -36.06
C THR A 619 7.27 14.09 -35.27
N PHE A 620 8.39 13.39 -35.08
CA PHE A 620 9.55 13.88 -34.38
C PHE A 620 10.73 13.91 -35.35
N GLN A 621 11.41 15.03 -35.41
CA GLN A 621 12.70 15.18 -36.12
C GLN A 621 13.81 14.80 -35.10
N PHE A 622 14.79 14.05 -35.55
CA PHE A 622 16.00 13.81 -34.78
C PHE A 622 17.25 14.18 -35.59
N ASP A 623 18.26 14.62 -34.86
CA ASP A 623 19.60 14.89 -35.38
C ASP A 623 20.63 14.36 -34.34
N ALA A 624 21.44 13.41 -34.74
CA ALA A 624 22.41 12.72 -33.90
C ALA A 624 23.69 12.48 -34.72
N PRO A 625 24.54 13.49 -34.86
CA PRO A 625 25.81 13.35 -35.56
C PRO A 625 26.61 12.17 -34.98
N GLU A 626 27.32 11.44 -35.85
CA GLU A 626 28.18 10.31 -35.49
C GLU A 626 27.46 9.10 -34.87
N ALA A 627 26.12 9.06 -34.86
CA ALA A 627 25.37 7.93 -34.30
C ALA A 627 25.35 6.72 -35.22
N ASP A 628 25.61 5.54 -34.66
CA ASP A 628 25.42 4.24 -35.31
C ASP A 628 23.91 3.90 -35.46
N ALA A 629 23.14 4.26 -34.45
CA ALA A 629 21.69 4.07 -34.41
C ALA A 629 21.01 5.07 -33.47
N VAL A 630 19.78 5.43 -33.80
CA VAL A 630 18.93 6.29 -32.97
C VAL A 630 17.63 5.58 -32.63
N GLN A 631 17.20 5.65 -31.37
CA GLN A 631 15.95 5.07 -30.89
C GLN A 631 15.06 6.18 -30.33
N LEU A 632 13.77 6.13 -30.64
CA LEU A 632 12.77 6.94 -29.95
C LEU A 632 12.20 6.14 -28.78
N ILE A 633 12.32 6.70 -27.57
CA ILE A 633 11.93 6.02 -26.33
C ILE A 633 10.83 6.79 -25.62
N HIS A 634 9.81 6.06 -25.16
CA HIS A 634 8.78 6.53 -24.23
C HIS A 634 8.86 5.72 -22.93
N ASN A 635 9.20 6.40 -21.84
CA ASN A 635 9.55 5.74 -20.57
C ASN A 635 10.66 4.68 -20.81
N SER A 636 10.33 3.40 -20.67
CA SER A 636 11.26 2.29 -20.89
C SER A 636 11.05 1.55 -22.22
N ARG A 637 10.10 1.99 -23.07
CA ARG A 637 9.78 1.32 -24.33
C ARG A 637 10.45 2.01 -25.51
N VAL A 638 11.10 1.21 -26.35
CA VAL A 638 11.54 1.64 -27.67
C VAL A 638 10.33 1.65 -28.61
N LEU A 639 10.00 2.79 -29.16
CA LEU A 639 8.88 2.98 -30.08
C LEU A 639 9.28 2.84 -31.54
N ALA A 640 10.48 3.33 -31.88
CA ALA A 640 11.03 3.30 -33.22
C ALA A 640 12.56 3.28 -33.16
N LYS A 641 13.18 2.81 -34.25
CA LYS A 641 14.64 2.80 -34.46
C LYS A 641 14.98 3.29 -35.86
N SER A 642 16.16 3.91 -35.99
CA SER A 642 16.75 4.34 -37.24
C SER A 642 18.28 4.13 -37.16
N ASP A 643 18.88 3.78 -38.27
CA ASP A 643 20.31 3.71 -38.50
C ASP A 643 20.88 4.98 -39.21
N GLN A 644 20.01 5.99 -39.39
CA GLN A 644 20.41 7.29 -39.93
C GLN A 644 20.79 8.22 -38.80
N THR A 645 21.75 9.11 -39.05
CA THR A 645 22.17 10.16 -38.12
C THR A 645 21.17 11.30 -38.03
N LYS A 646 20.33 11.46 -39.05
CA LYS A 646 19.26 12.50 -39.15
C LYS A 646 18.02 11.95 -39.81
N GLY A 647 16.84 12.28 -39.30
CA GLY A 647 15.61 11.78 -39.86
C GLY A 647 14.37 12.13 -39.05
N GLN A 648 13.31 11.37 -39.26
CA GLN A 648 12.06 11.57 -38.54
C GLN A 648 11.46 10.23 -38.07
N PHE A 649 10.86 10.28 -36.89
CA PHE A 649 10.00 9.20 -36.35
C PHE A 649 8.53 9.61 -36.48
N LYS A 650 7.67 8.68 -36.91
CA LYS A 650 6.21 8.85 -36.98
C LYS A 650 5.54 7.84 -36.08
N ILE A 651 4.88 8.32 -35.03
CA ILE A 651 4.26 7.48 -34.00
C ILE A 651 2.76 7.73 -33.95
N LYS A 652 1.96 6.67 -34.01
CA LYS A 652 0.51 6.78 -33.75
C LYS A 652 0.27 7.20 -32.31
N ALA A 653 -0.43 8.29 -32.07
CA ALA A 653 -0.71 8.79 -30.72
C ALA A 653 -1.48 7.77 -29.87
N PHE A 654 -2.26 6.88 -30.51
CA PHE A 654 -2.97 5.78 -29.83
C PHE A 654 -2.02 4.82 -29.08
N ASP A 655 -0.81 4.58 -29.59
CA ASP A 655 0.16 3.69 -28.97
C ASP A 655 0.73 4.29 -27.67
N LEU A 656 0.83 5.62 -27.61
CA LEU A 656 1.25 6.39 -26.43
C LEU A 656 0.16 6.43 -25.35
N GLY A 657 -1.11 6.51 -25.76
CA GLY A 657 -2.24 6.79 -24.88
C GLY A 657 -2.41 8.27 -24.59
N ARG A 658 -3.58 8.65 -24.07
CA ARG A 658 -3.93 10.05 -23.73
C ARG A 658 -3.10 10.55 -22.53
N GLY A 659 -2.99 11.88 -22.44
CA GLY A 659 -2.28 12.60 -21.37
C GLY A 659 -0.90 13.08 -21.79
N THR A 660 -0.15 13.63 -20.85
CA THR A 660 1.22 14.09 -21.09
C THR A 660 2.17 12.90 -21.05
N VAL A 661 2.96 12.73 -22.11
CA VAL A 661 3.98 11.70 -22.26
C VAL A 661 5.34 12.33 -22.53
N SER A 662 6.40 11.72 -22.00
CA SER A 662 7.77 12.16 -22.18
C SER A 662 8.47 11.23 -23.17
N LEU A 663 9.05 11.78 -24.24
CA LEU A 663 9.79 11.03 -25.26
C LEU A 663 11.22 11.54 -25.34
N ARG A 664 12.16 10.65 -25.63
CA ARG A 664 13.57 10.97 -25.84
C ARG A 664 14.10 10.24 -27.06
N ALA A 665 14.96 10.91 -27.83
CA ALA A 665 15.86 10.20 -28.73
C ALA A 665 17.08 9.72 -27.93
N VAL A 666 17.47 8.47 -28.13
CA VAL A 666 18.70 7.91 -27.57
C VAL A 666 19.54 7.38 -28.73
N ALA A 667 20.71 7.96 -28.90
CA ALA A 667 21.65 7.59 -29.92
C ALA A 667 22.73 6.67 -29.36
N SER A 668 23.19 5.69 -30.14
CA SER A 668 24.42 4.93 -29.87
C SER A 668 25.56 5.57 -30.65
N VAL A 669 26.57 6.03 -29.95
CA VAL A 669 27.80 6.63 -30.51
C VAL A 669 28.99 5.94 -29.86
N ASP A 670 29.83 5.26 -30.64
CA ASP A 670 30.99 4.49 -30.14
C ASP A 670 30.67 3.57 -28.95
N GLY A 671 29.48 2.95 -28.97
CA GLY A 671 28.98 2.06 -27.93
C GLY A 671 28.42 2.75 -26.68
N ASN A 672 28.43 4.10 -26.63
CA ASN A 672 27.83 4.89 -25.56
C ASN A 672 26.41 5.34 -25.95
N LEU A 673 25.51 5.45 -24.95
CA LEU A 673 24.12 5.88 -25.15
C LEU A 673 23.96 7.37 -24.83
N VAL A 674 23.83 8.22 -25.85
CA VAL A 674 23.61 9.66 -25.72
C VAL A 674 22.11 9.97 -25.75
N SER A 675 21.59 10.68 -24.75
CA SER A 675 20.15 10.98 -24.63
C SER A 675 19.82 12.43 -24.94
N SER A 676 18.78 12.66 -25.75
CA SER A 676 18.23 14.00 -25.94
C SER A 676 17.53 14.51 -24.69
N THR A 677 17.37 15.82 -24.58
CA THR A 677 16.40 16.42 -23.66
C THR A 677 15.01 15.83 -23.92
N PRO A 678 14.23 15.48 -22.86
CA PRO A 678 12.89 14.94 -23.00
C PRO A 678 11.94 15.91 -23.70
N PHE A 679 11.25 15.44 -24.74
CA PHE A 679 10.16 16.16 -25.38
C PHE A 679 8.84 15.78 -24.73
N LEU A 680 8.09 16.76 -24.20
CA LEU A 680 6.78 16.55 -23.59
C LEU A 680 5.69 16.71 -24.66
N LEU A 681 5.02 15.60 -24.98
CA LEU A 681 3.89 15.56 -25.90
C LEU A 681 2.58 15.38 -25.12
N ASN A 682 1.60 16.23 -25.40
CA ASN A 682 0.27 16.11 -24.84
C ASN A 682 -0.68 15.41 -25.83
N VAL A 683 -1.06 14.17 -25.54
CA VAL A 683 -1.99 13.39 -26.37
C VAL A 683 -3.42 13.72 -25.95
N LYS A 684 -4.12 14.52 -26.76
CA LYS A 684 -5.48 14.98 -26.52
C LYS A 684 -6.52 13.96 -26.99
N GLY A 685 -7.56 13.80 -26.19
CA GLY A 685 -8.70 12.94 -26.53
C GLY A 685 -9.79 12.99 -25.48
N PRO A 686 -11.00 12.49 -25.78
CA PRO A 686 -12.11 12.54 -24.85
C PRO A 686 -11.84 11.73 -23.59
N ILE A 687 -12.09 12.32 -22.42
CA ILE A 687 -12.04 11.65 -21.12
C ILE A 687 -13.42 11.18 -20.77
N SER A 688 -13.60 9.87 -20.56
CA SER A 688 -14.91 9.28 -20.30
C SER A 688 -15.45 9.68 -18.92
N THR A 689 -16.68 10.18 -18.92
CA THR A 689 -17.51 10.36 -17.71
C THR A 689 -18.38 9.14 -17.41
N LYS A 690 -18.47 8.19 -18.33
CA LYS A 690 -19.26 6.97 -18.23
C LYS A 690 -18.37 5.79 -17.86
N ILE A 691 -18.92 4.85 -17.10
CA ILE A 691 -18.25 3.60 -16.73
C ILE A 691 -18.70 2.52 -17.70
N PRO A 692 -17.81 1.90 -18.49
CA PRO A 692 -18.17 0.80 -19.36
C PRO A 692 -18.74 -0.39 -18.58
N LYS A 693 -19.83 -0.96 -19.06
CA LYS A 693 -20.33 -2.23 -18.55
C LYS A 693 -19.60 -3.36 -19.30
N PHE A 694 -18.85 -4.14 -18.60
CA PHE A 694 -18.23 -5.33 -19.15
C PHE A 694 -19.30 -6.43 -19.29
N LYS A 695 -19.51 -6.96 -20.48
CA LYS A 695 -20.29 -8.18 -20.67
C LYS A 695 -19.33 -9.35 -20.39
N ALA A 696 -19.48 -10.00 -19.25
CA ALA A 696 -18.80 -11.26 -19.02
C ALA A 696 -19.14 -12.25 -20.17
N PRO A 697 -18.15 -13.02 -20.66
CA PRO A 697 -18.45 -14.08 -21.60
C PRO A 697 -19.55 -15.00 -21.02
N PRO A 698 -20.49 -15.49 -21.82
CA PRO A 698 -21.58 -16.32 -21.33
C PRO A 698 -21.02 -17.52 -20.58
N ARG A 699 -21.45 -17.71 -19.34
CA ARG A 699 -21.06 -18.88 -18.54
C ARG A 699 -21.41 -20.13 -19.36
N PRO A 700 -20.50 -21.12 -19.49
CA PRO A 700 -20.86 -22.40 -20.06
C PRO A 700 -22.10 -22.92 -19.33
N LYS A 701 -23.16 -23.21 -20.09
CA LYS A 701 -24.38 -23.77 -19.49
C LYS A 701 -23.98 -25.01 -18.70
N PRO A 702 -24.41 -25.17 -17.44
CA PRO A 702 -24.13 -26.41 -16.72
C PRO A 702 -24.63 -27.58 -17.58
N LYS A 703 -23.76 -28.54 -17.88
CA LYS A 703 -24.18 -29.78 -18.52
C LYS A 703 -25.27 -30.39 -17.62
N LYS A 704 -26.49 -30.49 -18.13
CA LYS A 704 -27.56 -31.21 -17.43
C LYS A 704 -26.99 -32.57 -17.00
N PRO A 705 -27.14 -32.97 -15.74
CA PRO A 705 -26.77 -34.32 -15.36
C PRO A 705 -27.51 -35.31 -16.29
N LYS A 706 -26.77 -36.23 -16.89
CA LYS A 706 -27.38 -37.30 -17.64
C LYS A 706 -28.29 -38.04 -16.65
N SER A 707 -29.59 -38.05 -16.94
CA SER A 707 -30.54 -38.87 -16.22
C SER A 707 -29.99 -40.29 -16.07
N PRO A 708 -30.11 -40.93 -14.90
CA PRO A 708 -29.69 -42.30 -14.71
C PRO A 708 -30.41 -43.15 -15.76
N LYS A 709 -29.66 -43.95 -16.51
CA LYS A 709 -30.24 -44.96 -17.37
C LYS A 709 -31.11 -45.87 -16.50
N ALA A 710 -32.38 -46.03 -16.90
CA ALA A 710 -33.28 -46.96 -16.25
C ALA A 710 -32.62 -48.34 -16.12
N PRO A 711 -32.81 -49.09 -15.02
CA PRO A 711 -32.20 -50.38 -14.82
C PRO A 711 -32.69 -51.34 -15.94
N VAL A 712 -31.74 -51.95 -16.60
CA VAL A 712 -31.98 -53.02 -17.59
C VAL A 712 -32.72 -54.14 -16.90
N LYS A 713 -33.98 -54.39 -17.23
CA LYS A 713 -34.77 -55.50 -16.76
C LYS A 713 -34.04 -56.81 -17.15
N ASN A 714 -33.63 -57.58 -16.19
CA ASN A 714 -33.01 -58.88 -16.31
C ASN A 714 -34.06 -59.89 -16.79
N PRO A 715 -33.96 -60.58 -17.95
CA PRO A 715 -34.99 -61.50 -18.46
C PRO A 715 -34.87 -62.92 -17.92
N LYS A 716 -34.46 -63.16 -16.68
CA LYS A 716 -34.41 -64.48 -16.05
C LYS A 716 -35.12 -64.51 -14.69
N ALA A 717 -36.45 -64.39 -14.74
CA ALA A 717 -37.30 -64.80 -13.60
C ALA A 717 -38.75 -64.98 -14.03
N GLN A 718 -38.95 -65.87 -15.06
CA GLN A 718 -40.24 -66.44 -15.36
C GLN A 718 -40.03 -67.91 -15.76
N LYS A 719 -39.89 -68.76 -14.72
CA LYS A 719 -40.17 -70.19 -14.77
C LYS A 719 -39.94 -70.81 -13.37
N ALA A 720 -40.89 -70.64 -12.50
CA ALA A 720 -41.10 -71.54 -11.39
C ALA A 720 -42.41 -71.18 -10.64
N LYS A 721 -43.55 -71.47 -11.27
CA LYS A 721 -44.83 -71.72 -10.58
C LYS A 721 -45.72 -72.46 -11.56
N ALA A 722 -45.52 -73.75 -11.62
CA ALA A 722 -46.49 -74.78 -12.01
C ALA A 722 -45.85 -76.16 -11.77
N LYS A 723 -45.94 -76.63 -10.52
CA LYS A 723 -46.35 -77.97 -10.11
C LYS A 723 -46.34 -77.96 -8.55
#